data_1d60b36d44be5ce83c5db312008eb95b
#
_entry.id   1d60b36d44be5ce83c5db312008eb95b
#
_cell.length_a   1.000
_cell.length_b   1.000
_cell.length_c   1.000
_cell.angle_alpha   90.00
_cell.angle_beta   90.00
_cell.angle_gamma   90.00
#
_symmetry.space_group_name_H-M   'P 1'
#
loop_
_entity.id
_entity.type
_entity.pdbx_description
1 polymer ?
#
loop_
_entity_poly.entity_id
_entity_poly.type
_entity_poly.pdbx_seq_one_letter_code
_entity_poly.pdbx_strand_id
1 'polypeptide(L)'
;MAAINDLISQIEDKELRERIEQELDKFSKQKKFGLVFEEHLPECVPLYDVPIKKGCKVAQKAGRVNEFYTVMQVEGDNVYCTDKKESKLINFLKQDLVCIAEFGEPIYPYLKQIDSIYKSDDAELPTHALIQADNYHALQLLEYLYAGKVDCIYIDPPYNTGARDWKYNNDYVDSSDTYRHSKWLSMMKKRLNLAKKLLNPKTGVLIATIDEHEVHHLRCLLEEIFNDYYIQMVTYVSNPTGATQGRFSRIEEYAIYCFAKDAYVASFDDPMIGENDDSKEVRWKSLLRSGTDARREDRKNMFYPVYVDNKKGIVVKVGEPLPYENEPDYSPVDNLDVAWPVRTDGTLGRWSVGADTLRDLISKGYVQLGKYDAKRNTYGITYISSETQKMIEDGTVIITGKNKETGVVTIEYATSHTQAVRTVWYRTRHNAGVYGTNLLSTILCNKKAFTFPKSLYSTKDSIATIVANKKDALILDFFAGSGTTLHAVNLLNAEDSGKRQCILVTNNEVSDDESKALTAKGFMPGDAEWEKLGIANYVTWPRTVCSINGKDIIGENLKGNYIGSDIPMADGFKANAVFFKLGFLDKTSVQLGRQFKELLPLLWLKAGGWGKCPDSEVVSTGSTTGGQLPPYIILPENHFAVLIDEKFFSEFETKVNAEKEIWTTFIVTDFEKGFKSMTKSLNVKKSYQLYRDYLDNFRINTERN
;
A
#
# COMPACT_ATOMS: atom_id res chain seq x y z
N MET A 1 20.54 -28.60 19.13
CA MET A 1 20.19 -29.76 19.98
C MET A 1 21.41 -30.22 20.81
N ALA A 2 22.59 -30.49 20.22
CA ALA A 2 23.77 -30.90 20.98
C ALA A 2 24.15 -29.94 22.12
N ALA A 3 24.25 -28.64 21.87
CA ALA A 3 24.59 -27.63 22.89
C ALA A 3 23.57 -27.51 24.03
N ILE A 4 22.27 -27.75 23.75
CA ILE A 4 21.24 -27.73 24.81
C ILE A 4 21.34 -28.95 25.68
N ASN A 5 21.61 -30.13 25.11
CA ASN A 5 21.80 -31.35 25.86
C ASN A 5 23.05 -31.28 26.77
N ASP A 6 24.14 -30.63 26.32
CA ASP A 6 25.33 -30.37 27.11
C ASP A 6 25.02 -29.44 28.30
N LEU A 7 24.23 -28.40 28.09
CA LEU A 7 23.80 -27.50 29.18
C LEU A 7 22.91 -28.21 30.21
N ILE A 8 21.98 -29.07 29.73
CA ILE A 8 21.10 -29.84 30.61
C ILE A 8 21.90 -30.85 31.44
N SER A 9 22.93 -31.47 30.86
CA SER A 9 23.80 -32.41 31.58
C SER A 9 24.56 -31.79 32.76
N GLN A 10 24.73 -30.43 32.75
CA GLN A 10 25.37 -29.66 33.80
C GLN A 10 24.45 -29.32 34.99
N ILE A 11 23.16 -29.63 34.88
CA ILE A 11 22.18 -29.39 35.97
C ILE A 11 22.37 -30.49 37.02
N GLU A 12 22.78 -30.10 38.23
CA GLU A 12 23.04 -31.03 39.33
C GLU A 12 21.73 -31.63 39.92
N ASP A 13 20.64 -30.86 39.91
CA ASP A 13 19.33 -31.31 40.36
C ASP A 13 18.74 -32.30 39.35
N LYS A 14 18.73 -33.58 39.77
CA LYS A 14 18.30 -34.68 38.93
C LYS A 14 16.79 -34.58 38.55
N GLU A 15 15.95 -34.14 39.46
CA GLU A 15 14.48 -34.04 39.23
C GLU A 15 14.18 -32.89 38.26
N LEU A 16 14.84 -31.75 38.41
CA LEU A 16 14.76 -30.62 37.52
C LEU A 16 15.28 -30.97 36.12
N ARG A 17 16.39 -31.67 36.01
CA ARG A 17 16.99 -32.14 34.75
C ARG A 17 16.03 -33.04 34.00
N GLU A 18 15.47 -34.06 34.63
CA GLU A 18 14.52 -35.00 34.03
C GLU A 18 13.22 -34.30 33.55
N ARG A 19 12.75 -33.32 34.32
CA ARG A 19 11.57 -32.51 33.89
C ARG A 19 11.88 -31.66 32.69
N ILE A 20 13.03 -31.00 32.61
CA ILE A 20 13.46 -30.20 31.47
C ILE A 20 13.67 -31.09 30.24
N GLU A 21 14.29 -32.27 30.39
CA GLU A 21 14.45 -33.25 29.31
C GLU A 21 13.10 -33.72 28.76
N GLN A 22 12.12 -33.98 29.64
CA GLN A 22 10.76 -34.38 29.23
C GLN A 22 10.03 -33.25 28.46
N GLU A 23 10.15 -32.02 28.94
CA GLU A 23 9.52 -30.88 28.25
C GLU A 23 10.20 -30.58 26.89
N LEU A 24 11.53 -30.71 26.85
CA LEU A 24 12.31 -30.59 25.61
C LEU A 24 11.95 -31.69 24.60
N ASP A 25 11.78 -32.92 25.07
CA ASP A 25 11.38 -34.03 24.22
C ASP A 25 9.93 -33.84 23.67
N LYS A 26 9.01 -33.36 24.52
CA LYS A 26 7.67 -32.93 24.05
C LYS A 26 7.76 -31.82 23.04
N PHE A 27 8.59 -30.80 23.29
CA PHE A 27 8.77 -29.66 22.39
C PHE A 27 9.42 -30.08 21.07
N SER A 28 10.41 -30.99 21.10
CA SER A 28 11.09 -31.51 19.91
C SER A 28 10.17 -32.40 19.03
N LYS A 29 9.23 -33.13 19.66
CA LYS A 29 8.24 -33.97 18.98
C LYS A 29 7.05 -33.22 18.40
N GLN A 30 6.84 -31.94 18.81
CA GLN A 30 5.84 -31.10 18.18
C GLN A 30 6.28 -30.76 16.75
N LYS A 31 5.59 -31.31 15.76
CA LYS A 31 5.79 -30.92 14.36
C LYS A 31 5.34 -29.48 14.20
N LYS A 32 6.29 -28.56 14.11
CA LYS A 32 6.01 -27.17 13.76
C LYS A 32 6.11 -27.04 12.24
N PHE A 33 5.06 -26.57 11.60
CA PHE A 33 5.10 -26.13 10.23
C PHE A 33 5.53 -24.65 10.22
N GLY A 34 6.56 -24.33 9.47
CA GLY A 34 7.05 -22.96 9.34
C GLY A 34 7.97 -22.85 8.14
N LEU A 35 8.17 -21.60 7.70
CA LEU A 35 9.07 -21.31 6.60
C LEU A 35 10.52 -21.44 7.07
N VAL A 36 11.28 -22.30 6.42
CA VAL A 36 12.71 -22.52 6.70
C VAL A 36 13.50 -22.19 5.44
N PHE A 37 14.41 -21.22 5.54
CA PHE A 37 15.29 -20.82 4.44
C PHE A 37 16.63 -20.30 4.99
N GLU A 38 17.65 -20.31 4.14
CA GLU A 38 18.96 -19.75 4.46
C GLU A 38 18.88 -18.23 4.48
N GLU A 39 19.27 -17.60 5.59
CA GLU A 39 19.31 -16.14 5.68
C GLU A 39 20.59 -15.60 5.04
N HIS A 40 20.42 -14.82 3.99
CA HIS A 40 21.48 -14.11 3.30
C HIS A 40 21.56 -12.67 3.82
N LEU A 41 22.70 -12.24 4.30
CA LEU A 41 22.92 -10.88 4.78
C LEU A 41 23.61 -10.06 3.71
N PRO A 42 23.16 -8.82 3.40
CA PRO A 42 23.98 -7.87 2.66
C PRO A 42 25.22 -7.53 3.49
N GLU A 43 26.39 -7.61 2.88
CA GLU A 43 27.63 -7.47 3.62
C GLU A 43 28.08 -6.00 3.74
N CYS A 44 27.80 -5.14 2.72
CA CYS A 44 28.32 -3.78 2.66
C CYS A 44 27.35 -2.79 2.04
N VAL A 45 27.42 -1.53 2.50
CA VAL A 45 26.62 -0.40 2.03
C VAL A 45 27.55 0.64 1.43
N PRO A 46 27.40 1.04 0.14
CA PRO A 46 28.16 2.11 -0.45
C PRO A 46 27.72 3.49 0.08
N LEU A 47 28.68 4.32 0.49
CA LEU A 47 28.50 5.64 1.08
C LEU A 47 29.07 6.71 0.14
N TYR A 48 28.32 7.08 -0.89
CA TYR A 48 28.79 7.96 -1.97
C TYR A 48 29.15 9.38 -1.50
N ASP A 49 28.49 9.88 -0.43
CA ASP A 49 28.69 11.24 0.09
C ASP A 49 29.80 11.32 1.15
N VAL A 50 30.38 10.18 1.56
CA VAL A 50 31.43 10.14 2.57
C VAL A 50 32.81 10.25 1.92
N PRO A 51 33.63 11.23 2.35
CA PRO A 51 34.96 11.43 1.75
C PRO A 51 35.92 10.29 2.10
N ILE A 52 36.69 9.85 1.12
CA ILE A 52 37.72 8.82 1.29
C ILE A 52 38.87 9.38 2.12
N LYS A 53 39.17 8.75 3.25
CA LYS A 53 40.21 9.13 4.21
C LYS A 53 40.99 7.89 4.63
N LYS A 54 42.19 8.08 5.19
CA LYS A 54 42.99 7.01 5.82
C LYS A 54 42.16 6.26 6.86
N GLY A 55 42.17 4.93 6.80
CA GLY A 55 41.42 4.05 7.69
C GLY A 55 39.98 3.74 7.24
N CYS A 56 39.45 4.40 6.21
CA CYS A 56 38.16 4.04 5.62
C CYS A 56 38.23 2.69 4.91
N LYS A 57 37.10 1.99 4.87
CA LYS A 57 36.88 0.85 3.98
C LYS A 57 36.35 1.40 2.65
N VAL A 58 36.86 0.91 1.54
CA VAL A 58 36.45 1.33 0.20
C VAL A 58 36.26 0.14 -0.73
N ALA A 59 35.33 0.25 -1.66
CA ALA A 59 35.14 -0.70 -2.76
C ALA A 59 35.22 0.03 -4.10
N GLN A 60 35.42 -0.71 -5.17
CA GLN A 60 35.34 -0.17 -6.52
C GLN A 60 33.89 0.11 -6.91
N LYS A 61 33.58 1.28 -7.45
CA LYS A 61 32.22 1.68 -7.89
C LYS A 61 31.64 0.71 -8.93
N ALA A 62 32.47 0.20 -9.84
CA ALA A 62 32.08 -0.74 -10.88
C ALA A 62 32.25 -2.21 -10.50
N GLY A 63 32.59 -2.53 -9.23
CA GLY A 63 32.85 -3.87 -8.74
C GLY A 63 31.78 -4.38 -7.78
N ARG A 64 32.07 -5.55 -7.19
CA ARG A 64 31.29 -6.10 -6.08
C ARG A 64 31.61 -5.33 -4.82
N VAL A 65 30.61 -4.77 -4.15
CA VAL A 65 30.79 -4.04 -2.88
C VAL A 65 31.33 -4.90 -1.74
N ASN A 66 31.26 -6.21 -1.87
CA ASN A 66 31.83 -7.18 -0.91
C ASN A 66 33.34 -7.36 -1.04
N GLU A 67 33.91 -6.92 -2.17
CA GLU A 67 35.36 -6.91 -2.40
C GLU A 67 35.89 -5.54 -1.98
N PHE A 68 36.20 -5.36 -0.71
CA PHE A 68 36.61 -4.08 -0.17
C PHE A 68 38.03 -4.07 0.37
N TYR A 69 38.59 -2.88 0.42
CA TYR A 69 39.97 -2.60 0.79
C TYR A 69 39.99 -1.58 1.94
N THR A 70 41.06 -1.58 2.73
CA THR A 70 41.29 -0.56 3.75
C THR A 70 42.26 0.50 3.24
N VAL A 71 41.89 1.77 3.32
CA VAL A 71 42.73 2.90 2.88
C VAL A 71 43.88 3.12 3.84
N MET A 72 45.09 3.00 3.36
CA MET A 72 46.33 3.24 4.11
C MET A 72 46.80 4.67 3.95
N GLN A 73 46.70 5.23 2.75
CA GLN A 73 47.16 6.57 2.41
C GLN A 73 46.39 7.13 1.23
N VAL A 74 46.20 8.46 1.21
CA VAL A 74 45.63 9.22 0.10
C VAL A 74 46.63 10.29 -0.33
N GLU A 75 47.00 10.27 -1.59
CA GLU A 75 47.94 11.24 -2.20
C GLU A 75 47.33 11.83 -3.48
N GLY A 76 46.70 12.99 -3.37
CA GLY A 76 45.98 13.62 -4.50
C GLY A 76 44.85 12.70 -4.96
N ASP A 77 44.91 12.26 -6.22
CA ASP A 77 43.92 11.35 -6.83
C ASP A 77 44.27 9.85 -6.63
N ASN A 78 45.41 9.53 -6.05
CA ASN A 78 45.82 8.16 -5.78
C ASN A 78 45.42 7.74 -4.36
N VAL A 79 44.87 6.53 -4.25
CA VAL A 79 44.48 5.92 -2.97
C VAL A 79 45.17 4.57 -2.83
N TYR A 80 46.04 4.47 -1.85
CA TYR A 80 46.77 3.26 -1.54
C TYR A 80 45.99 2.44 -0.52
N CYS A 81 45.60 1.24 -0.90
CA CYS A 81 44.75 0.36 -0.12
C CYS A 81 45.42 -0.99 0.15
N THR A 82 45.00 -1.67 1.23
CA THR A 82 45.40 -3.05 1.47
C THR A 82 44.16 -3.97 1.42
N ASP A 83 44.36 -5.18 0.87
CA ASP A 83 43.41 -6.27 0.95
C ASP A 83 43.48 -6.93 2.33
N LYS A 84 42.31 -7.39 2.86
CA LYS A 84 42.22 -8.16 4.10
C LYS A 84 43.04 -9.49 4.10
N LYS A 85 43.21 -10.10 2.91
CA LYS A 85 43.77 -11.45 2.77
C LYS A 85 45.30 -11.48 2.57
N GLU A 86 45.80 -10.55 1.74
CA GLU A 86 47.21 -10.64 1.25
C GLU A 86 48.11 -9.53 1.80
N SER A 87 47.59 -8.54 2.53
CA SER A 87 48.33 -7.35 3.01
C SER A 87 49.14 -6.64 1.91
N LYS A 88 48.74 -6.84 0.66
CA LYS A 88 49.40 -6.25 -0.49
C LYS A 88 48.88 -4.81 -0.70
N LEU A 89 49.80 -3.89 -0.92
CA LEU A 89 49.47 -2.49 -1.23
C LEU A 89 49.03 -2.39 -2.70
N ILE A 90 47.81 -1.92 -2.93
CA ILE A 90 47.22 -1.72 -4.26
C ILE A 90 46.88 -0.24 -4.39
N ASN A 91 47.19 0.34 -5.56
CA ASN A 91 46.86 1.72 -5.87
C ASN A 91 45.62 1.79 -6.77
N PHE A 92 44.69 2.66 -6.39
CA PHE A 92 43.45 2.95 -7.14
C PHE A 92 43.33 4.46 -7.37
N LEU A 93 42.60 4.86 -8.41
CA LEU A 93 42.17 6.25 -8.56
C LEU A 93 40.99 6.54 -7.62
N LYS A 94 41.01 7.67 -6.94
CA LYS A 94 39.99 8.09 -5.97
C LYS A 94 38.58 8.13 -6.59
N GLN A 95 38.47 8.53 -7.86
CA GLN A 95 37.19 8.57 -8.58
C GLN A 95 36.55 7.20 -8.78
N ASP A 96 37.33 6.11 -8.80
CA ASP A 96 36.85 4.75 -9.04
C ASP A 96 36.41 4.05 -7.74
N LEU A 97 36.61 4.72 -6.61
CA LEU A 97 36.32 4.15 -5.27
C LEU A 97 35.12 4.82 -4.62
N VAL A 98 34.44 4.05 -3.76
CA VAL A 98 33.40 4.53 -2.85
C VAL A 98 33.68 4.02 -1.45
N CYS A 99 33.42 4.85 -0.42
CA CYS A 99 33.44 4.40 0.97
C CYS A 99 32.34 3.37 1.20
N ILE A 100 32.60 2.40 2.06
CA ILE A 100 31.60 1.40 2.44
C ILE A 100 31.47 1.30 3.96
N ALA A 101 30.28 0.89 4.41
CA ALA A 101 30.05 0.36 5.77
C ALA A 101 29.68 -1.11 5.69
N GLU A 102 30.25 -1.94 6.56
CA GLU A 102 29.82 -3.32 6.72
C GLU A 102 28.46 -3.37 7.44
N PHE A 103 27.72 -4.44 7.28
CA PHE A 103 26.47 -4.65 8.02
C PHE A 103 26.77 -4.65 9.54
N GLY A 104 25.96 -3.90 10.30
CA GLY A 104 26.20 -3.71 11.75
C GLY A 104 27.07 -2.48 12.08
N GLU A 105 27.78 -1.88 11.14
CA GLU A 105 28.49 -0.62 11.36
C GLU A 105 27.53 0.57 11.33
N PRO A 106 27.50 1.43 12.35
CA PRO A 106 26.58 2.56 12.40
C PRO A 106 26.85 3.56 11.28
N ILE A 107 25.81 3.93 10.56
CA ILE A 107 25.81 4.99 9.55
C ILE A 107 24.80 6.07 9.93
N TYR A 108 25.00 7.28 9.43
CA TYR A 108 24.29 8.48 9.84
C TYR A 108 23.57 9.09 8.62
N PRO A 109 22.30 8.74 8.37
CA PRO A 109 21.57 9.21 7.22
C PRO A 109 21.12 10.65 7.37
N TYR A 110 21.01 11.35 6.24
CA TYR A 110 20.32 12.62 6.10
C TYR A 110 19.51 12.65 4.80
N LEU A 111 18.57 13.58 4.69
CA LEU A 111 17.78 13.78 3.49
C LEU A 111 18.24 15.05 2.78
N LYS A 112 18.82 14.89 1.58
CA LYS A 112 19.16 15.99 0.70
C LYS A 112 18.00 16.26 -0.25
N GLN A 113 17.42 17.46 -0.20
CA GLN A 113 16.42 17.85 -1.17
C GLN A 113 17.06 17.98 -2.56
N ILE A 114 16.47 17.31 -3.54
CA ILE A 114 16.91 17.30 -4.94
C ILE A 114 16.06 18.24 -5.77
N ASP A 115 14.74 18.15 -5.59
CA ASP A 115 13.74 18.94 -6.32
C ASP A 115 12.43 19.02 -5.53
N SER A 116 11.52 19.90 -5.94
CA SER A 116 10.21 20.03 -5.31
C SER A 116 9.20 20.66 -6.27
N ILE A 117 7.93 20.31 -6.08
CA ILE A 117 6.80 20.94 -6.74
C ILE A 117 5.79 21.38 -5.69
N TYR A 118 5.44 22.66 -5.73
CA TYR A 118 4.40 23.27 -4.88
C TYR A 118 3.35 23.90 -5.79
N LYS A 119 2.20 23.24 -5.94
CA LYS A 119 1.10 23.71 -6.79
C LYS A 119 -0.04 24.30 -5.97
N SER A 120 0.00 24.16 -4.67
CA SER A 120 -0.97 24.73 -3.74
C SER A 120 -0.24 25.55 -2.68
N ASP A 121 -0.70 26.77 -2.48
CA ASP A 121 -0.27 27.61 -1.35
C ASP A 121 -1.09 27.32 -0.07
N ASP A 122 -1.98 26.32 -0.11
CA ASP A 122 -2.74 25.88 1.05
C ASP A 122 -1.80 25.21 2.07
N ALA A 123 -1.50 25.92 3.15
CA ALA A 123 -0.65 25.42 4.24
C ALA A 123 -1.23 24.20 4.97
N GLU A 124 -2.52 23.90 4.78
CA GLU A 124 -3.16 22.72 5.35
C GLU A 124 -3.00 21.45 4.50
N LEU A 125 -2.40 21.52 3.31
CA LEU A 125 -2.10 20.35 2.51
C LEU A 125 -0.73 19.78 2.90
N PRO A 126 -0.67 18.51 3.36
CA PRO A 126 0.61 17.87 3.62
C PRO A 126 1.36 17.63 2.31
N THR A 127 2.67 17.80 2.35
CA THR A 127 3.53 17.58 1.18
C THR A 127 3.87 16.09 1.07
N HIS A 128 3.70 15.50 -0.13
CA HIS A 128 4.18 14.15 -0.43
C HIS A 128 5.71 14.10 -0.46
N ALA A 129 6.29 12.98 -0.13
CA ALA A 129 7.74 12.78 -0.18
C ALA A 129 8.11 11.62 -1.11
N LEU A 130 9.08 11.84 -2.01
CA LEU A 130 9.81 10.80 -2.71
C LEU A 130 11.22 10.72 -2.14
N ILE A 131 11.68 9.54 -1.73
CA ILE A 131 13.02 9.31 -1.19
C ILE A 131 13.76 8.34 -2.11
N GLN A 132 14.80 8.83 -2.77
CA GLN A 132 15.74 8.00 -3.49
C GLN A 132 16.68 7.32 -2.49
N ALA A 133 16.54 6.02 -2.32
CA ALA A 133 17.36 5.25 -1.38
C ALA A 133 17.24 3.74 -1.63
N ASP A 134 18.18 2.96 -1.07
CA ASP A 134 17.88 1.57 -0.71
C ASP A 134 16.76 1.57 0.35
N ASN A 135 15.73 0.79 0.11
CA ASN A 135 14.53 0.83 0.94
C ASN A 135 14.76 0.27 2.36
N TYR A 136 15.74 -0.59 2.60
CA TYR A 136 16.07 -1.06 3.95
C TYR A 136 16.56 0.10 4.82
N HIS A 137 17.48 0.93 4.31
CA HIS A 137 18.01 2.09 5.03
C HIS A 137 16.98 3.20 5.18
N ALA A 138 16.18 3.42 4.13
CA ALA A 138 15.06 4.37 4.21
C ALA A 138 14.04 3.96 5.28
N LEU A 139 13.67 2.67 5.35
CA LEU A 139 12.74 2.15 6.37
C LEU A 139 13.29 2.31 7.79
N GLN A 140 14.60 2.10 8.02
CA GLN A 140 15.22 2.35 9.31
C GLN A 140 15.15 3.83 9.72
N LEU A 141 15.35 4.75 8.78
CA LEU A 141 15.16 6.19 9.03
C LEU A 141 13.69 6.53 9.27
N LEU A 142 12.79 5.97 8.45
CA LEU A 142 11.35 6.19 8.59
C LEU A 142 10.81 5.61 9.91
N GLU A 143 11.40 4.56 10.49
CA GLU A 143 11.03 4.06 11.82
C GLU A 143 11.17 5.17 12.88
N TYR A 144 12.24 5.96 12.82
CA TYR A 144 12.36 7.12 13.70
C TYR A 144 11.28 8.17 13.47
N LEU A 145 10.92 8.44 12.21
CA LEU A 145 9.95 9.49 11.85
C LEU A 145 8.50 9.08 12.10
N TYR A 146 8.15 7.85 11.74
CA TYR A 146 6.76 7.42 11.55
C TYR A 146 6.40 6.11 12.25
N ALA A 147 7.18 5.63 13.25
CA ALA A 147 6.81 4.41 14.00
C ALA A 147 5.35 4.48 14.49
N GLY A 148 4.56 3.48 14.16
CA GLY A 148 3.16 3.35 14.59
C GLY A 148 2.19 4.37 13.98
N LYS A 149 2.56 5.08 12.91
CA LYS A 149 1.75 6.17 12.33
C LYS A 149 1.21 5.88 10.93
N VAL A 150 1.79 4.93 10.20
CA VAL A 150 1.40 4.63 8.82
C VAL A 150 0.08 3.87 8.81
N ASP A 151 -0.89 4.35 8.04
CA ASP A 151 -2.23 3.74 7.96
C ASP A 151 -2.30 2.65 6.91
N CYS A 152 -1.64 2.85 5.78
CA CYS A 152 -1.59 1.88 4.70
C CYS A 152 -0.18 1.80 4.14
N ILE A 153 0.37 0.60 4.09
CA ILE A 153 1.58 0.29 3.32
C ILE A 153 1.12 -0.48 2.08
N TYR A 154 1.41 0.07 0.90
CA TYR A 154 1.20 -0.62 -0.37
C TYR A 154 2.57 -0.89 -0.99
N ILE A 155 2.87 -2.14 -1.35
CA ILE A 155 4.14 -2.52 -1.96
C ILE A 155 3.95 -3.45 -3.14
N ASP A 156 4.82 -3.27 -4.14
CA ASP A 156 4.94 -4.11 -5.32
C ASP A 156 6.40 -4.58 -5.44
N PRO A 157 6.82 -5.58 -4.63
CA PRO A 157 8.20 -6.06 -4.65
C PRO A 157 8.52 -6.79 -5.97
N PRO A 158 9.81 -6.98 -6.32
CA PRO A 158 10.18 -7.76 -7.50
C PRO A 158 9.61 -9.18 -7.41
N TYR A 159 9.09 -9.68 -8.52
CA TYR A 159 8.36 -10.96 -8.55
C TYR A 159 9.25 -12.20 -8.59
N ASN A 160 10.57 -12.00 -8.69
CA ASN A 160 11.57 -13.07 -8.71
C ASN A 160 11.32 -14.11 -9.83
N THR A 161 10.93 -13.61 -11.00
CA THR A 161 10.55 -14.45 -12.16
C THR A 161 11.75 -15.23 -12.72
N GLY A 162 12.97 -14.87 -12.35
CA GLY A 162 14.21 -15.38 -12.89
C GLY A 162 14.67 -14.71 -14.19
N ALA A 163 13.96 -13.66 -14.61
CA ALA A 163 14.31 -12.85 -15.79
C ALA A 163 15.30 -11.71 -15.49
N ARG A 164 16.08 -11.81 -14.41
CA ARG A 164 17.02 -10.78 -13.93
C ARG A 164 16.32 -9.47 -13.59
N ASP A 165 15.16 -9.58 -12.95
CA ASP A 165 14.26 -8.49 -12.60
C ASP A 165 14.65 -7.77 -11.30
N TRP A 166 15.63 -8.27 -10.56
CA TRP A 166 16.15 -7.63 -9.35
C TRP A 166 17.60 -8.04 -9.04
N LYS A 167 18.26 -7.24 -8.17
CA LYS A 167 19.64 -7.45 -7.74
C LYS A 167 19.70 -7.77 -6.25
N TYR A 168 20.63 -8.66 -5.91
CA TYR A 168 21.05 -8.93 -4.53
C TYR A 168 22.56 -8.70 -4.42
N ASN A 169 22.98 -7.80 -3.51
CA ASN A 169 24.39 -7.39 -3.38
C ASN A 169 25.03 -6.93 -4.71
N ASN A 170 24.30 -6.15 -5.51
CA ASN A 170 24.64 -5.67 -6.86
C ASN A 170 24.72 -6.76 -7.96
N ASP A 171 24.51 -8.03 -7.65
CA ASP A 171 24.42 -9.09 -8.64
C ASP A 171 22.96 -9.38 -9.01
N TYR A 172 22.67 -9.50 -10.31
CA TYR A 172 21.33 -9.93 -10.73
C TYR A 172 21.03 -11.37 -10.31
N VAL A 173 19.83 -11.57 -9.79
CA VAL A 173 19.31 -12.91 -9.48
C VAL A 173 18.56 -13.43 -10.70
N ASP A 174 18.95 -14.59 -11.20
CA ASP A 174 18.34 -15.21 -12.39
C ASP A 174 17.86 -16.64 -12.12
N SER A 175 17.28 -17.27 -13.14
CA SER A 175 16.70 -18.61 -13.05
C SER A 175 17.73 -19.72 -12.74
N SER A 176 19.03 -19.49 -12.94
CA SER A 176 20.10 -20.44 -12.63
C SER A 176 20.53 -20.39 -11.15
N ASP A 177 20.12 -19.35 -10.41
CA ASP A 177 20.44 -19.22 -9.00
C ASP A 177 19.56 -20.15 -8.15
N THR A 178 20.15 -21.19 -7.59
CA THR A 178 19.46 -22.18 -6.74
C THR A 178 18.98 -21.56 -5.42
N TYR A 179 19.53 -20.43 -4.99
CA TYR A 179 19.18 -19.72 -3.78
C TYR A 179 18.26 -18.53 -4.01
N ARG A 180 17.71 -18.36 -5.22
CA ARG A 180 16.91 -17.17 -5.57
C ARG A 180 15.75 -16.92 -4.61
N HIS A 181 15.02 -17.94 -4.19
CA HIS A 181 13.90 -17.83 -3.27
C HIS A 181 14.35 -17.45 -1.84
N SER A 182 15.43 -18.06 -1.33
CA SER A 182 15.94 -17.72 0.00
C SER A 182 16.59 -16.33 0.06
N LYS A 183 17.25 -15.89 -1.02
CA LYS A 183 17.74 -14.50 -1.14
C LYS A 183 16.58 -13.50 -1.14
N TRP A 184 15.53 -13.80 -1.92
CA TRP A 184 14.33 -12.97 -1.98
C TRP A 184 13.63 -12.90 -0.62
N LEU A 185 13.46 -14.02 0.06
CA LEU A 185 12.86 -14.09 1.40
C LEU A 185 13.71 -13.32 2.43
N SER A 186 15.03 -13.43 2.38
CA SER A 186 15.94 -12.68 3.28
C SER A 186 15.83 -11.16 3.06
N MET A 187 15.74 -10.73 1.82
CA MET A 187 15.51 -9.33 1.45
C MET A 187 14.16 -8.83 1.97
N MET A 188 13.09 -9.59 1.77
CA MET A 188 11.74 -9.23 2.20
C MET A 188 11.58 -9.26 3.71
N LYS A 189 12.10 -10.29 4.40
CA LYS A 189 11.98 -10.44 5.86
C LYS A 189 12.45 -9.21 6.62
N LYS A 190 13.62 -8.68 6.28
CA LYS A 190 14.18 -7.49 6.92
C LYS A 190 13.29 -6.25 6.73
N ARG A 191 12.78 -6.04 5.51
CA ARG A 191 11.95 -4.90 5.16
C ARG A 191 10.56 -4.98 5.78
N LEU A 192 9.96 -6.16 5.78
CA LEU A 192 8.64 -6.40 6.38
C LEU A 192 8.65 -6.26 7.90
N ASN A 193 9.73 -6.66 8.59
CA ASN A 193 9.88 -6.41 10.02
C ASN A 193 9.89 -4.90 10.36
N LEU A 194 10.57 -4.08 9.55
CA LEU A 194 10.55 -2.62 9.70
C LEU A 194 9.19 -2.04 9.33
N ALA A 195 8.58 -2.54 8.25
CA ALA A 195 7.25 -2.12 7.83
C ALA A 195 6.19 -2.34 8.92
N LYS A 196 6.23 -3.49 9.63
CA LYS A 196 5.33 -3.76 10.76
C LYS A 196 5.46 -2.71 11.86
N LYS A 197 6.67 -2.25 12.17
CA LYS A 197 6.91 -1.22 13.19
C LYS A 197 6.38 0.16 12.77
N LEU A 198 6.31 0.45 11.46
CA LEU A 198 5.79 1.70 10.92
C LEU A 198 4.27 1.75 10.95
N LEU A 199 3.60 0.61 10.76
CA LEU A 199 2.14 0.53 10.72
C LEU A 199 1.52 0.95 12.06
N ASN A 200 0.37 1.61 11.96
CA ASN A 200 -0.50 1.83 13.11
C ASN A 200 -0.89 0.47 13.71
N PRO A 201 -0.53 0.20 14.97
CA PRO A 201 -0.69 -1.15 15.54
C PRO A 201 -2.15 -1.59 15.71
N LYS A 202 -3.11 -0.67 15.62
CA LYS A 202 -4.55 -0.96 15.75
C LYS A 202 -5.26 -1.04 14.41
N THR A 203 -4.98 -0.09 13.51
CA THR A 203 -5.75 0.11 12.28
C THR A 203 -4.92 0.05 11.01
N GLY A 204 -3.60 -0.15 11.11
CA GLY A 204 -2.71 -0.18 9.95
C GLY A 204 -2.92 -1.45 9.10
N VAL A 205 -2.74 -1.31 7.79
CA VAL A 205 -2.83 -2.43 6.84
C VAL A 205 -1.64 -2.43 5.91
N LEU A 206 -1.03 -3.60 5.73
CA LEU A 206 -0.06 -3.85 4.66
C LEU A 206 -0.79 -4.51 3.48
N ILE A 207 -0.55 -4.02 2.28
CA ILE A 207 -0.96 -4.61 1.00
C ILE A 207 0.30 -4.94 0.22
N ALA A 208 0.54 -6.21 -0.08
CA ALA A 208 1.67 -6.64 -0.88
C ALA A 208 1.18 -7.32 -2.15
N THR A 209 1.49 -6.74 -3.33
CA THR A 209 1.18 -7.34 -4.62
C THR A 209 2.28 -8.30 -5.05
N ILE A 210 1.91 -9.41 -5.67
CA ILE A 210 2.83 -10.47 -6.08
C ILE A 210 2.19 -11.35 -7.16
N ASP A 211 3.00 -12.13 -7.87
CA ASP A 211 2.52 -13.14 -8.82
C ASP A 211 2.73 -14.57 -8.31
N GLU A 212 2.46 -15.54 -9.20
CA GLU A 212 2.53 -16.97 -8.89
C GLU A 212 3.92 -17.46 -8.45
N HIS A 213 5.02 -16.74 -8.82
CA HIS A 213 6.37 -17.20 -8.51
C HIS A 213 6.70 -17.18 -7.03
N GLU A 214 6.21 -16.15 -6.30
CA GLU A 214 6.53 -15.95 -4.88
C GLU A 214 5.31 -15.84 -3.95
N VAL A 215 4.07 -15.94 -4.45
CA VAL A 215 2.86 -15.77 -3.62
C VAL A 215 2.84 -16.71 -2.41
N HIS A 216 3.25 -17.94 -2.58
CA HIS A 216 3.24 -18.95 -1.51
C HIS A 216 4.31 -18.67 -0.46
N HIS A 217 5.52 -18.31 -0.89
CA HIS A 217 6.63 -17.96 0.00
C HIS A 217 6.33 -16.66 0.77
N LEU A 218 5.83 -15.63 0.06
CA LEU A 218 5.43 -14.38 0.68
C LEU A 218 4.31 -14.59 1.71
N ARG A 219 3.31 -15.40 1.38
CA ARG A 219 2.22 -15.70 2.31
C ARG A 219 2.73 -16.31 3.61
N CYS A 220 3.60 -17.32 3.54
CA CYS A 220 4.18 -17.94 4.73
C CYS A 220 5.04 -16.96 5.54
N LEU A 221 5.83 -16.10 4.87
CA LEU A 221 6.63 -15.08 5.52
C LEU A 221 5.77 -14.03 6.23
N LEU A 222 4.67 -13.61 5.60
CA LEU A 222 3.73 -12.66 6.21
C LEU A 222 3.03 -13.28 7.42
N GLU A 223 2.65 -14.55 7.39
CA GLU A 223 2.07 -15.26 8.54
C GLU A 223 3.05 -15.37 9.72
N GLU A 224 4.35 -15.49 9.46
CA GLU A 224 5.38 -15.49 10.50
C GLU A 224 5.55 -14.10 11.13
N ILE A 225 5.70 -13.06 10.30
CA ILE A 225 5.98 -11.70 10.77
C ILE A 225 4.72 -11.03 11.35
N PHE A 226 3.57 -11.15 10.68
CA PHE A 226 2.29 -10.53 11.04
C PHE A 226 1.35 -11.53 11.74
N ASN A 227 1.88 -12.34 12.65
CA ASN A 227 1.20 -13.43 13.33
C ASN A 227 0.00 -13.00 14.19
N ASP A 228 -0.09 -11.73 14.52
CA ASP A 228 -1.17 -11.06 15.25
C ASP A 228 -2.15 -10.30 14.35
N TYR A 229 -1.96 -10.35 13.02
CA TYR A 229 -2.79 -9.71 12.02
C TYR A 229 -3.73 -10.72 11.34
N TYR A 230 -4.88 -10.23 10.86
CA TYR A 230 -5.72 -11.02 9.97
C TYR A 230 -5.21 -10.90 8.53
N ILE A 231 -4.89 -12.04 7.90
CA ILE A 231 -4.30 -12.04 6.56
C ILE A 231 -5.29 -12.61 5.55
N GLN A 232 -5.59 -11.82 4.51
CA GLN A 232 -6.49 -12.20 3.42
C GLN A 232 -5.85 -11.92 2.07
N MET A 233 -6.11 -12.80 1.09
CA MET A 233 -5.63 -12.65 -0.28
C MET A 233 -6.77 -12.27 -1.21
N VAL A 234 -6.49 -11.33 -2.10
CA VAL A 234 -7.34 -10.91 -3.21
C VAL A 234 -6.63 -11.29 -4.52
N THR A 235 -7.36 -11.88 -5.44
CA THR A 235 -6.91 -12.15 -6.81
C THR A 235 -7.51 -11.11 -7.74
N TYR A 236 -6.71 -10.46 -8.57
CA TYR A 236 -7.23 -9.50 -9.54
C TYR A 236 -6.67 -9.72 -10.94
N VAL A 237 -7.50 -9.44 -11.95
CA VAL A 237 -7.13 -9.59 -13.36
C VAL A 237 -6.38 -8.33 -13.78
N SER A 238 -5.04 -8.46 -13.94
CA SER A 238 -4.16 -7.37 -14.37
C SER A 238 -3.90 -7.36 -15.88
N ASN A 239 -4.03 -8.52 -16.54
CA ASN A 239 -3.82 -8.67 -17.98
C ASN A 239 -4.89 -9.59 -18.60
N PRO A 240 -6.07 -9.08 -18.97
CA PRO A 240 -7.17 -9.92 -19.49
C PRO A 240 -6.85 -10.63 -20.81
N THR A 241 -5.83 -10.20 -21.57
CA THR A 241 -5.39 -10.88 -22.81
C THR A 241 -4.50 -12.08 -22.52
N GLY A 242 -3.99 -12.17 -21.30
CA GLY A 242 -3.11 -13.25 -20.83
C GLY A 242 -1.68 -13.16 -21.35
N ALA A 243 -0.77 -13.69 -20.55
CA ALA A 243 0.60 -13.97 -20.95
C ALA A 243 0.78 -15.49 -21.05
N THR A 244 1.09 -16.00 -22.25
CA THR A 244 1.25 -17.43 -22.47
C THR A 244 2.52 -17.93 -21.79
N GLN A 245 2.34 -18.83 -20.81
CA GLN A 245 3.42 -19.44 -20.03
C GLN A 245 3.36 -20.96 -20.14
N GLY A 246 3.58 -21.46 -21.32
CA GLY A 246 3.62 -22.90 -21.60
C GLY A 246 2.23 -23.53 -21.82
N ARG A 247 1.34 -23.64 -20.82
CA ARG A 247 0.05 -24.34 -20.95
C ARG A 247 -1.15 -23.42 -20.83
N PHE A 248 -1.34 -22.82 -19.66
CA PHE A 248 -2.39 -21.80 -19.44
C PHE A 248 -1.84 -20.39 -19.60
N SER A 249 -2.66 -19.48 -20.12
CA SER A 249 -2.33 -18.06 -20.16
C SER A 249 -2.67 -17.43 -18.81
N ARG A 250 -1.68 -16.85 -18.14
CA ARG A 250 -1.87 -16.14 -16.89
C ARG A 250 -2.50 -14.78 -17.15
N ILE A 251 -3.53 -14.44 -16.40
CA ILE A 251 -4.25 -13.16 -16.49
C ILE A 251 -4.26 -12.40 -15.15
N GLU A 252 -3.91 -13.07 -14.05
CA GLU A 252 -4.08 -12.57 -12.69
C GLU A 252 -2.77 -12.25 -11.99
N GLU A 253 -2.92 -11.47 -10.94
CA GLU A 253 -1.95 -11.21 -9.88
C GLU A 253 -2.67 -11.28 -8.53
N TYR A 254 -1.89 -11.29 -7.46
CA TYR A 254 -2.39 -11.44 -6.10
C TYR A 254 -2.03 -10.21 -5.28
N ALA A 255 -2.95 -9.77 -4.42
CA ALA A 255 -2.69 -8.78 -3.38
C ALA A 255 -2.96 -9.41 -2.01
N ILE A 256 -1.94 -9.50 -1.17
CA ILE A 256 -2.04 -10.04 0.18
C ILE A 256 -2.21 -8.87 1.15
N TYR A 257 -3.31 -8.87 1.87
CA TYR A 257 -3.67 -7.86 2.87
C TYR A 257 -3.38 -8.40 4.27
N CYS A 258 -2.62 -7.64 5.06
CA CYS A 258 -2.39 -7.92 6.48
C CYS A 258 -3.06 -6.82 7.30
N PHE A 259 -4.17 -7.14 7.96
CA PHE A 259 -4.99 -6.21 8.73
C PHE A 259 -4.61 -6.25 10.21
N ALA A 260 -4.30 -5.10 10.80
CA ALA A 260 -4.23 -4.98 12.25
C ALA A 260 -5.60 -5.26 12.89
N LYS A 261 -5.63 -5.48 14.21
CA LYS A 261 -6.81 -6.00 14.94
C LYS A 261 -8.11 -5.24 14.69
N ASP A 262 -8.04 -3.92 14.65
CA ASP A 262 -9.22 -3.03 14.51
C ASP A 262 -9.35 -2.47 13.08
N ALA A 263 -8.52 -2.96 12.13
CA ALA A 263 -8.59 -2.58 10.73
C ALA A 263 -9.75 -3.29 10.03
N TYR A 264 -10.37 -2.61 9.08
CA TYR A 264 -11.49 -3.16 8.29
C TYR A 264 -11.44 -2.65 6.86
N VAL A 265 -12.12 -3.36 5.98
CA VAL A 265 -12.32 -2.94 4.59
C VAL A 265 -13.41 -1.87 4.55
N ALA A 266 -13.13 -0.73 3.95
CA ALA A 266 -14.12 0.33 3.76
C ALA A 266 -15.27 -0.17 2.89
N SER A 267 -16.47 0.33 3.15
CA SER A 267 -17.64 0.04 2.32
C SER A 267 -17.49 0.70 0.96
N PHE A 268 -17.73 -0.06 -0.08
CA PHE A 268 -17.63 0.37 -1.49
C PHE A 268 -18.96 0.19 -2.20
N ASP A 269 -19.25 1.07 -3.17
CA ASP A 269 -20.40 0.89 -4.06
C ASP A 269 -20.14 -0.15 -5.15
N ASP A 270 -18.88 -0.58 -5.27
CA ASP A 270 -18.37 -1.49 -6.30
C ASP A 270 -17.89 -2.81 -5.69
N PRO A 271 -18.53 -3.97 -5.99
CA PRO A 271 -18.08 -5.27 -5.51
C PRO A 271 -16.79 -5.77 -6.19
N MET A 272 -16.20 -4.99 -7.11
CA MET A 272 -15.00 -5.26 -7.90
C MET A 272 -15.13 -6.47 -8.85
N ILE A 273 -16.35 -6.88 -9.21
CA ILE A 273 -16.58 -8.00 -10.13
C ILE A 273 -17.64 -7.65 -11.17
N GLY A 274 -17.34 -7.87 -12.46
CA GLY A 274 -18.19 -7.48 -13.59
C GLY A 274 -18.08 -5.98 -13.94
N GLU A 275 -18.66 -5.56 -15.06
CA GLU A 275 -18.63 -4.17 -15.55
C GLU A 275 -19.96 -3.43 -15.32
N ASN A 276 -21.00 -4.14 -14.86
CA ASN A 276 -22.31 -3.54 -14.62
C ASN A 276 -22.34 -2.85 -13.26
N ASP A 277 -22.86 -1.64 -13.25
CA ASP A 277 -23.18 -0.90 -12.05
C ASP A 277 -24.54 -1.37 -11.51
N ASP A 278 -24.57 -2.50 -10.82
CA ASP A 278 -25.78 -3.03 -10.17
C ASP A 278 -26.02 -2.39 -8.79
N SER A 279 -25.29 -1.31 -8.46
CA SER A 279 -25.33 -0.68 -7.13
C SER A 279 -26.69 -0.10 -6.76
N LYS A 280 -27.53 0.20 -7.76
CA LYS A 280 -28.90 0.69 -7.56
C LYS A 280 -29.97 -0.36 -7.81
N GLU A 281 -29.62 -1.55 -8.31
CA GLU A 281 -30.61 -2.58 -8.61
C GLU A 281 -31.11 -3.26 -7.34
N VAL A 282 -32.45 -3.24 -7.18
CA VAL A 282 -33.12 -3.91 -6.07
C VAL A 282 -33.56 -5.29 -6.49
N ARG A 283 -33.12 -6.33 -5.76
CA ARG A 283 -33.43 -7.72 -6.10
C ARG A 283 -34.86 -8.10 -5.76
N TRP A 284 -35.61 -8.53 -6.78
CA TRP A 284 -36.94 -9.13 -6.61
C TRP A 284 -36.81 -10.58 -6.11
N LYS A 285 -37.66 -10.97 -5.16
CA LYS A 285 -37.61 -12.30 -4.54
C LYS A 285 -38.48 -13.29 -5.34
N SER A 286 -38.01 -14.51 -5.54
CA SER A 286 -38.82 -15.57 -6.16
C SER A 286 -40.04 -15.88 -5.32
N LEU A 287 -41.21 -15.98 -5.98
CA LEU A 287 -42.43 -16.40 -5.33
C LEU A 287 -42.39 -17.88 -4.97
N LEU A 288 -41.72 -18.72 -5.79
CA LEU A 288 -41.50 -20.12 -5.46
C LEU A 288 -40.53 -20.23 -4.29
N ARG A 289 -40.98 -20.91 -3.23
CA ARG A 289 -40.15 -21.14 -2.03
C ARG A 289 -39.04 -22.12 -2.33
N SER A 290 -37.84 -21.82 -1.86
CA SER A 290 -36.66 -22.69 -1.91
C SER A 290 -36.19 -23.03 -0.48
N GLY A 291 -35.41 -24.09 -0.29
CA GLY A 291 -34.84 -24.49 0.99
C GLY A 291 -35.60 -25.66 1.67
N THR A 292 -35.42 -25.79 2.97
CA THR A 292 -35.83 -26.96 3.74
C THR A 292 -37.34 -27.14 3.87
N ASP A 293 -38.14 -26.06 3.84
CA ASP A 293 -39.60 -26.08 3.96
C ASP A 293 -40.29 -25.65 2.68
N ALA A 294 -39.88 -26.21 1.53
CA ALA A 294 -40.29 -25.76 0.21
C ALA A 294 -41.34 -26.66 -0.48
N ARG A 295 -41.74 -27.75 0.13
CA ARG A 295 -42.69 -28.71 -0.45
C ARG A 295 -44.13 -28.33 -0.17
N ARG A 296 -45.08 -28.85 -0.96
CA ARG A 296 -46.52 -28.65 -0.78
C ARG A 296 -47.01 -29.13 0.60
N GLU A 297 -46.45 -30.26 1.08
CA GLU A 297 -46.78 -30.85 2.38
C GLU A 297 -46.41 -29.97 3.59
N ASP A 298 -45.37 -29.14 3.45
CA ASP A 298 -44.90 -28.30 4.56
C ASP A 298 -45.89 -27.19 4.94
N ARG A 299 -46.61 -26.63 3.94
CA ARG A 299 -47.67 -25.63 4.16
C ARG A 299 -48.76 -25.72 3.08
N LYS A 300 -49.79 -26.55 3.37
CA LYS A 300 -50.86 -26.89 2.41
C LYS A 300 -51.59 -25.66 1.85
N ASN A 301 -51.82 -24.61 2.63
CA ASN A 301 -52.51 -23.39 2.21
C ASN A 301 -51.67 -22.45 1.32
N MET A 302 -50.40 -22.80 1.09
CA MET A 302 -49.48 -22.04 0.19
C MET A 302 -49.37 -22.65 -1.21
N PHE A 303 -50.28 -23.58 -1.54
CA PHE A 303 -50.41 -24.21 -2.83
C PHE A 303 -51.72 -23.81 -3.50
N TYR A 304 -51.65 -22.85 -4.39
CA TYR A 304 -52.79 -22.28 -5.10
C TYR A 304 -52.40 -21.88 -6.54
N PRO A 305 -53.39 -21.82 -7.49
CA PRO A 305 -53.10 -21.42 -8.88
C PRO A 305 -52.92 -19.90 -8.97
N VAL A 306 -51.97 -19.50 -9.82
CA VAL A 306 -51.77 -18.12 -10.23
C VAL A 306 -52.08 -18.03 -11.75
N TYR A 307 -53.03 -17.19 -12.11
CA TYR A 307 -53.46 -17.04 -13.49
C TYR A 307 -52.73 -15.89 -14.14
N VAL A 308 -52.12 -16.17 -15.29
CA VAL A 308 -51.21 -15.22 -16.01
C VAL A 308 -51.68 -14.99 -17.44
N ASP A 309 -51.56 -13.73 -17.88
CA ASP A 309 -51.72 -13.38 -19.29
C ASP A 309 -50.31 -13.31 -19.89
N ASN A 310 -49.92 -14.36 -20.61
CA ASN A 310 -48.59 -14.48 -21.20
C ASN A 310 -48.33 -13.47 -22.34
N LYS A 311 -49.37 -12.97 -23.01
CA LYS A 311 -49.29 -12.00 -24.10
C LYS A 311 -48.99 -10.60 -23.55
N LYS A 312 -49.56 -10.27 -22.40
CA LYS A 312 -49.37 -8.99 -21.74
C LYS A 312 -48.22 -9.04 -20.71
N GLY A 313 -47.71 -10.24 -20.35
CA GLY A 313 -46.63 -10.39 -19.37
C GLY A 313 -47.06 -10.06 -17.94
N ILE A 314 -48.30 -10.34 -17.54
CA ILE A 314 -48.85 -9.96 -16.24
C ILE A 314 -49.43 -11.15 -15.47
N VAL A 315 -49.42 -11.03 -14.15
CA VAL A 315 -50.21 -11.87 -13.24
C VAL A 315 -51.58 -11.21 -13.07
N VAL A 316 -52.67 -11.91 -13.45
CA VAL A 316 -54.03 -11.34 -13.52
C VAL A 316 -54.84 -11.60 -12.24
N LYS A 317 -54.87 -12.84 -11.79
CA LYS A 317 -55.65 -13.22 -10.60
C LYS A 317 -55.00 -14.40 -9.84
N VAL A 318 -55.35 -14.58 -8.61
CA VAL A 318 -54.88 -15.63 -7.73
C VAL A 318 -56.09 -16.47 -7.28
N GLY A 319 -55.99 -17.78 -7.47
CA GLY A 319 -57.04 -18.70 -7.01
C GLY A 319 -56.98 -19.00 -5.53
N GLU A 320 -57.91 -19.84 -5.07
CA GLU A 320 -57.96 -20.33 -3.68
C GLU A 320 -56.98 -21.51 -3.51
N PRO A 321 -56.48 -21.74 -2.29
CA PRO A 321 -55.62 -22.89 -1.99
C PRO A 321 -56.27 -24.21 -2.41
N LEU A 322 -55.55 -25.02 -3.17
CA LEU A 322 -56.01 -26.33 -3.62
C LEU A 322 -55.89 -27.34 -2.46
N PRO A 323 -57.00 -28.05 -2.06
CA PRO A 323 -56.93 -29.11 -1.09
C PRO A 323 -55.84 -30.11 -1.42
N TYR A 324 -55.17 -30.62 -0.36
CA TYR A 324 -53.95 -31.43 -0.54
C TYR A 324 -54.19 -32.71 -1.35
N GLU A 325 -55.41 -33.25 -1.27
CA GLU A 325 -55.84 -34.47 -1.90
C GLU A 325 -56.13 -34.30 -3.40
N ASN A 326 -56.20 -33.05 -3.91
CA ASN A 326 -56.52 -32.73 -5.28
C ASN A 326 -55.24 -32.48 -6.09
N GLU A 327 -55.21 -32.95 -7.33
CA GLU A 327 -54.14 -32.68 -8.26
C GLU A 327 -54.31 -31.31 -8.94
N PRO A 328 -53.17 -30.62 -9.30
CA PRO A 328 -53.21 -29.33 -9.97
C PRO A 328 -53.72 -29.48 -11.40
N ASP A 329 -54.67 -28.63 -11.81
CA ASP A 329 -55.13 -28.51 -13.17
C ASP A 329 -54.35 -27.36 -13.90
N TYR A 330 -53.73 -27.69 -15.01
CA TYR A 330 -52.97 -26.77 -15.84
C TYR A 330 -53.76 -26.23 -17.02
N SER A 331 -55.04 -26.60 -17.16
CA SER A 331 -55.86 -26.15 -18.27
C SER A 331 -56.06 -24.63 -18.21
N PRO A 332 -55.89 -23.90 -19.31
CA PRO A 332 -56.12 -22.45 -19.35
C PRO A 332 -57.58 -22.12 -18.94
N VAL A 333 -57.75 -21.06 -18.17
CA VAL A 333 -59.04 -20.57 -17.70
C VAL A 333 -59.25 -19.13 -18.21
N ASP A 334 -60.33 -18.86 -18.92
CA ASP A 334 -60.61 -17.53 -19.51
C ASP A 334 -59.50 -16.98 -20.42
N ASN A 335 -58.83 -17.83 -21.19
CA ASN A 335 -57.59 -17.57 -21.96
C ASN A 335 -56.38 -17.13 -21.14
N LEU A 336 -56.34 -17.43 -19.87
CA LEU A 336 -55.21 -17.24 -18.96
C LEU A 336 -54.50 -18.59 -18.72
N ASP A 337 -53.19 -18.59 -18.76
CA ASP A 337 -52.39 -19.75 -18.39
C ASP A 337 -52.37 -19.89 -16.83
N VAL A 338 -52.17 -21.12 -16.37
CA VAL A 338 -52.17 -21.41 -14.93
C VAL A 338 -50.77 -21.77 -14.47
N ALA A 339 -50.21 -20.99 -13.56
CA ALA A 339 -48.93 -21.26 -12.92
C ALA A 339 -49.09 -21.92 -11.58
N TRP A 340 -48.43 -23.04 -11.37
CA TRP A 340 -48.35 -23.75 -10.08
C TRP A 340 -46.91 -23.73 -9.55
N PRO A 341 -46.71 -23.86 -8.21
CA PRO A 341 -45.37 -23.89 -7.63
C PRO A 341 -44.68 -25.25 -7.85
N VAL A 342 -44.06 -25.40 -9.01
CA VAL A 342 -43.33 -26.63 -9.38
C VAL A 342 -41.85 -26.38 -9.19
N ARG A 343 -41.18 -27.25 -8.42
CA ARG A 343 -39.72 -27.18 -8.13
C ARG A 343 -38.88 -27.65 -9.31
N THR A 344 -37.58 -27.38 -9.25
CA THR A 344 -36.62 -27.72 -10.33
C THR A 344 -36.47 -29.24 -10.51
N ASP A 345 -36.77 -30.03 -9.49
CA ASP A 345 -36.79 -31.50 -9.53
C ASP A 345 -38.12 -32.09 -10.04
N GLY A 346 -39.08 -31.21 -10.43
CA GLY A 346 -40.41 -31.61 -10.91
C GLY A 346 -41.42 -31.89 -9.79
N THR A 347 -41.03 -31.84 -8.54
CA THR A 347 -41.94 -32.06 -7.39
C THR A 347 -42.81 -30.83 -7.12
N LEU A 348 -44.01 -31.03 -6.52
CA LEU A 348 -44.89 -29.95 -6.11
C LEU A 348 -44.32 -29.21 -4.92
N GLY A 349 -44.05 -27.92 -5.11
CA GLY A 349 -43.56 -27.01 -4.10
C GLY A 349 -44.66 -26.21 -3.43
N ARG A 350 -44.30 -25.02 -2.92
CA ARG A 350 -45.22 -24.02 -2.40
C ARG A 350 -44.83 -22.61 -2.74
N TRP A 351 -45.77 -21.70 -2.72
CA TRP A 351 -45.45 -20.27 -2.80
C TRP A 351 -44.91 -19.73 -1.47
N SER A 352 -44.20 -18.62 -1.53
CA SER A 352 -43.56 -17.95 -0.38
C SER A 352 -44.58 -17.16 0.48
N VAL A 353 -45.64 -16.69 -0.13
CA VAL A 353 -46.71 -15.88 0.50
C VAL A 353 -48.06 -16.50 0.30
N GLY A 354 -49.06 -16.16 1.13
CA GLY A 354 -50.45 -16.61 1.01
C GLY A 354 -51.18 -15.92 -0.16
N ALA A 355 -52.31 -16.51 -0.59
CA ALA A 355 -53.06 -16.01 -1.73
C ALA A 355 -53.54 -14.56 -1.56
N ASP A 356 -54.05 -14.19 -0.36
CA ASP A 356 -54.49 -12.82 -0.06
C ASP A 356 -53.34 -11.80 -0.10
N THR A 357 -52.18 -12.19 0.46
CA THR A 357 -50.99 -11.36 0.41
C THR A 357 -50.53 -11.13 -1.06
N LEU A 358 -50.60 -12.19 -1.89
CA LEU A 358 -50.22 -12.06 -3.29
C LEU A 358 -51.21 -11.16 -4.05
N ARG A 359 -52.50 -11.22 -3.75
CA ARG A 359 -53.53 -10.32 -4.31
C ARG A 359 -53.25 -8.84 -3.98
N ASP A 360 -52.88 -8.55 -2.74
CA ASP A 360 -52.48 -7.20 -2.31
C ASP A 360 -51.22 -6.74 -3.05
N LEU A 361 -50.19 -7.58 -3.18
CA LEU A 361 -48.94 -7.26 -3.92
C LEU A 361 -49.22 -6.99 -5.40
N ILE A 362 -50.13 -7.75 -6.03
CA ILE A 362 -50.51 -7.51 -7.43
C ILE A 362 -51.15 -6.14 -7.57
N SER A 363 -52.06 -5.78 -6.65
CA SER A 363 -52.76 -4.48 -6.69
C SER A 363 -51.80 -3.29 -6.60
N LYS A 364 -50.71 -3.45 -5.89
CA LYS A 364 -49.63 -2.46 -5.73
C LYS A 364 -48.62 -2.41 -6.91
N GLY A 365 -48.71 -3.38 -7.81
CA GLY A 365 -47.70 -3.55 -8.88
C GLY A 365 -46.39 -4.18 -8.39
N TYR A 366 -46.41 -4.91 -7.30
CA TYR A 366 -45.24 -5.52 -6.65
C TYR A 366 -45.08 -6.99 -7.02
N VAL A 367 -45.61 -7.42 -8.14
CA VAL A 367 -45.45 -8.78 -8.69
C VAL A 367 -45.09 -8.70 -10.15
N GLN A 368 -44.06 -9.45 -10.53
CA GLN A 368 -43.52 -9.50 -11.88
C GLN A 368 -43.62 -10.92 -12.44
N LEU A 369 -44.13 -11.03 -13.68
CA LEU A 369 -44.15 -12.28 -14.43
C LEU A 369 -42.84 -12.47 -15.17
N GLY A 370 -42.18 -13.61 -14.96
CA GLY A 370 -40.99 -14.02 -15.68
C GLY A 370 -41.30 -14.99 -16.82
N LYS A 371 -40.26 -15.63 -17.35
CA LYS A 371 -40.36 -16.54 -18.48
C LYS A 371 -41.08 -17.85 -18.12
N TYR A 372 -41.78 -18.42 -19.10
CA TYR A 372 -42.33 -19.78 -19.03
C TYR A 372 -41.20 -20.81 -19.00
N ASP A 373 -41.30 -21.74 -18.08
CA ASP A 373 -40.39 -22.89 -17.94
C ASP A 373 -41.10 -24.16 -18.44
N ALA A 374 -40.77 -24.56 -19.66
CA ALA A 374 -41.39 -25.71 -20.31
C ALA A 374 -41.09 -27.06 -19.60
N LYS A 375 -39.97 -27.17 -18.86
CA LYS A 375 -39.64 -28.40 -18.12
C LYS A 375 -40.51 -28.58 -16.89
N ARG A 376 -40.90 -27.47 -16.26
CA ARG A 376 -41.75 -27.46 -15.06
C ARG A 376 -43.21 -27.17 -15.33
N ASN A 377 -43.54 -26.87 -16.58
CA ASN A 377 -44.89 -26.44 -17.02
C ASN A 377 -45.47 -25.32 -16.12
N THR A 378 -44.65 -24.28 -15.87
CA THR A 378 -45.03 -23.15 -15.01
C THR A 378 -44.26 -21.89 -15.37
N TYR A 379 -44.65 -20.77 -14.79
CA TYR A 379 -43.98 -19.47 -14.96
C TYR A 379 -43.10 -19.12 -13.78
N GLY A 380 -41.96 -18.46 -14.03
CA GLY A 380 -41.22 -17.74 -13.02
C GLY A 380 -42.01 -16.53 -12.57
N ILE A 381 -42.22 -16.38 -11.27
CA ILE A 381 -42.91 -15.21 -10.68
C ILE A 381 -42.05 -14.66 -9.57
N THR A 382 -41.84 -13.35 -9.60
CA THR A 382 -41.09 -12.64 -8.56
C THR A 382 -41.96 -11.57 -7.89
N TYR A 383 -41.59 -11.19 -6.66
CA TYR A 383 -42.36 -10.22 -5.89
C TYR A 383 -41.44 -9.36 -4.99
N ILE A 384 -41.95 -8.20 -4.57
CA ILE A 384 -41.28 -7.32 -3.62
C ILE A 384 -41.51 -7.88 -2.20
N SER A 385 -40.45 -8.29 -1.51
CA SER A 385 -40.52 -8.87 -0.17
C SER A 385 -40.96 -7.86 0.88
N SER A 386 -41.44 -8.32 2.04
CA SER A 386 -41.80 -7.45 3.17
C SER A 386 -40.63 -6.59 3.66
N GLU A 387 -39.42 -7.09 3.55
CA GLU A 387 -38.19 -6.36 3.85
C GLU A 387 -37.99 -5.19 2.86
N THR A 388 -38.10 -5.48 1.57
CA THR A 388 -38.00 -4.44 0.51
C THR A 388 -39.17 -3.44 0.62
N GLN A 389 -40.37 -3.85 1.00
CA GLN A 389 -41.49 -2.94 1.23
C GLN A 389 -41.19 -1.94 2.36
N LYS A 390 -40.57 -2.40 3.46
CA LYS A 390 -40.10 -1.51 4.54
C LYS A 390 -39.07 -0.52 4.05
N MET A 391 -38.14 -0.97 3.17
CA MET A 391 -37.14 -0.09 2.55
C MET A 391 -37.79 0.96 1.63
N ILE A 392 -38.95 0.65 1.03
CA ILE A 392 -39.71 1.64 0.25
C ILE A 392 -40.41 2.63 1.19
N GLU A 393 -40.93 2.15 2.32
CA GLU A 393 -41.60 2.99 3.33
C GLU A 393 -40.63 3.97 4.02
N ASP A 394 -39.41 3.55 4.30
CA ASP A 394 -38.40 4.38 4.94
C ASP A 394 -37.56 5.22 3.95
N GLY A 395 -37.81 5.07 2.63
CA GLY A 395 -37.15 5.85 1.60
C GLY A 395 -35.77 5.34 1.19
N THR A 396 -35.32 4.21 1.72
CA THR A 396 -34.06 3.57 1.31
C THR A 396 -34.14 3.04 -0.14
N VAL A 397 -35.32 2.56 -0.54
CA VAL A 397 -35.67 2.18 -1.90
C VAL A 397 -36.76 3.14 -2.41
N ILE A 398 -36.60 3.62 -3.62
CA ILE A 398 -37.58 4.53 -4.27
C ILE A 398 -38.24 3.86 -5.47
N ILE A 399 -39.49 4.21 -5.71
CA ILE A 399 -40.20 3.82 -6.93
C ILE A 399 -39.92 4.88 -7.98
N THR A 400 -39.12 4.52 -8.98
CA THR A 400 -38.72 5.43 -10.07
C THR A 400 -39.69 5.47 -11.26
N GLY A 401 -40.56 4.47 -11.32
CA GLY A 401 -41.57 4.40 -12.39
C GLY A 401 -42.56 3.28 -12.22
N LYS A 402 -43.54 3.22 -13.14
CA LYS A 402 -44.49 2.14 -13.27
C LYS A 402 -44.69 1.81 -14.73
N ASN A 403 -44.53 0.56 -15.10
CA ASN A 403 -44.77 0.14 -16.50
C ASN A 403 -46.25 0.32 -16.85
N LYS A 404 -46.52 1.00 -17.94
CA LYS A 404 -47.90 1.34 -18.38
C LYS A 404 -48.72 0.13 -18.85
N GLU A 405 -48.05 -0.90 -19.37
CA GLU A 405 -48.70 -2.10 -19.89
C GLU A 405 -48.90 -3.15 -18.82
N THR A 406 -47.89 -3.40 -17.98
CA THR A 406 -47.92 -4.44 -16.96
C THR A 406 -48.37 -3.96 -15.60
N GLY A 407 -48.33 -2.65 -15.35
CA GLY A 407 -48.61 -2.08 -14.04
C GLY A 407 -47.56 -2.36 -12.98
N VAL A 408 -46.43 -2.99 -13.33
CA VAL A 408 -45.34 -3.32 -12.43
C VAL A 408 -44.49 -2.08 -12.17
N VAL A 409 -44.14 -1.86 -10.91
CA VAL A 409 -43.27 -0.75 -10.49
C VAL A 409 -41.79 -1.02 -10.84
N THR A 410 -41.07 0.05 -11.17
CA THR A 410 -39.62 0.03 -11.22
C THR A 410 -39.10 0.57 -9.90
N ILE A 411 -38.20 -0.15 -9.24
CA ILE A 411 -37.63 0.22 -7.95
C ILE A 411 -36.12 0.27 -8.02
N GLU A 412 -35.54 1.26 -7.35
CA GLU A 412 -34.10 1.42 -7.22
C GLU A 412 -33.74 1.84 -5.79
N TYR A 413 -32.51 1.59 -5.35
CA TYR A 413 -32.02 2.21 -4.13
C TYR A 413 -31.93 3.73 -4.32
N ALA A 414 -32.37 4.49 -3.32
CA ALA A 414 -32.34 5.96 -3.35
C ALA A 414 -30.91 6.52 -3.47
N THR A 415 -29.96 5.81 -2.87
CA THR A 415 -28.53 6.05 -2.96
C THR A 415 -27.83 4.77 -3.36
N SER A 416 -26.63 4.87 -3.91
CA SER A 416 -25.81 3.69 -4.21
C SER A 416 -25.70 2.79 -2.98
N HIS A 417 -26.04 1.52 -3.13
CA HIS A 417 -25.98 0.56 -2.04
C HIS A 417 -24.56 0.06 -1.86
N THR A 418 -23.96 0.33 -0.69
CA THR A 418 -22.62 -0.17 -0.38
C THR A 418 -22.61 -1.70 -0.36
N GLN A 419 -21.72 -2.29 -1.13
CA GLN A 419 -21.53 -3.72 -1.22
C GLN A 419 -20.19 -4.12 -0.59
N ALA A 420 -20.10 -5.34 -0.06
CA ALA A 420 -18.82 -5.87 0.37
C ALA A 420 -17.91 -6.12 -0.84
N VAL A 421 -16.71 -5.58 -0.82
CA VAL A 421 -15.68 -5.87 -1.81
C VAL A 421 -15.34 -7.36 -1.75
N ARG A 422 -15.28 -8.01 -2.91
CA ARG A 422 -15.03 -9.46 -3.01
C ARG A 422 -13.52 -9.74 -3.11
N THR A 423 -13.15 -11.00 -3.00
CA THR A 423 -11.75 -11.46 -3.06
C THR A 423 -11.26 -11.76 -4.48
N VAL A 424 -12.13 -11.66 -5.48
CA VAL A 424 -11.77 -11.76 -6.90
C VAL A 424 -12.23 -10.48 -7.58
N TRP A 425 -11.26 -9.77 -8.19
CA TRP A 425 -11.52 -8.52 -8.88
C TRP A 425 -11.36 -8.68 -10.39
N TYR A 426 -12.34 -8.26 -11.12
CA TYR A 426 -12.33 -8.22 -12.58
C TYR A 426 -12.92 -6.89 -13.06
N ARG A 427 -12.06 -5.96 -13.41
CA ARG A 427 -12.40 -4.63 -13.93
C ARG A 427 -11.50 -4.31 -15.11
N THR A 428 -12.05 -3.77 -16.19
CA THR A 428 -11.28 -3.32 -17.36
C THR A 428 -10.22 -2.29 -16.97
N ARG A 429 -10.54 -1.43 -15.99
CA ARG A 429 -9.61 -0.40 -15.48
C ARG A 429 -8.37 -0.98 -14.77
N HIS A 430 -8.39 -2.24 -14.36
CA HIS A 430 -7.22 -2.88 -13.74
C HIS A 430 -6.16 -3.37 -14.74
N ASN A 431 -6.42 -3.24 -16.07
CA ASN A 431 -5.48 -3.65 -17.10
C ASN A 431 -4.17 -2.84 -17.02
N ALA A 432 -3.07 -3.51 -16.63
CA ALA A 432 -1.75 -2.91 -16.47
C ALA A 432 -1.14 -2.44 -17.80
N GLY A 433 -1.44 -3.13 -18.91
CA GLY A 433 -1.00 -2.71 -20.24
C GLY A 433 -1.57 -1.36 -20.65
N VAL A 434 -2.87 -1.15 -20.42
CA VAL A 434 -3.57 0.08 -20.80
C VAL A 434 -3.33 1.20 -19.78
N TYR A 435 -3.57 0.93 -18.51
CA TYR A 435 -3.61 1.96 -17.44
C TYR A 435 -2.34 1.99 -16.57
N GLY A 436 -1.38 1.14 -16.90
CA GLY A 436 -0.01 1.19 -16.41
C GLY A 436 0.92 1.65 -17.53
N THR A 437 1.27 0.73 -18.46
CA THR A 437 2.29 0.98 -19.49
C THR A 437 1.91 2.10 -20.46
N ASN A 438 0.72 2.08 -21.05
CA ASN A 438 0.32 3.11 -22.01
C ASN A 438 0.14 4.46 -21.34
N LEU A 439 -0.44 4.51 -20.14
CA LEU A 439 -0.58 5.75 -19.37
C LEU A 439 0.78 6.36 -19.04
N LEU A 440 1.73 5.56 -18.53
CA LEU A 440 3.09 6.03 -18.23
C LEU A 440 3.80 6.50 -19.49
N SER A 441 3.65 5.75 -20.60
CA SER A 441 4.21 6.13 -21.89
C SER A 441 3.68 7.45 -22.40
N THR A 442 2.41 7.76 -22.17
CA THR A 442 1.80 9.04 -22.52
C THR A 442 2.37 10.18 -21.66
N ILE A 443 2.50 9.96 -20.35
CA ILE A 443 3.03 10.96 -19.42
C ILE A 443 4.51 11.28 -19.72
N LEU A 444 5.32 10.26 -19.97
CA LEU A 444 6.77 10.40 -20.15
C LEU A 444 7.20 10.47 -21.62
N CYS A 445 6.28 10.42 -22.58
CA CYS A 445 6.56 10.36 -24.01
C CYS A 445 7.59 9.27 -24.39
N ASN A 446 7.68 8.20 -23.59
CA ASN A 446 8.63 7.11 -23.77
C ASN A 446 7.99 5.74 -23.46
N LYS A 447 7.91 4.88 -24.50
CA LYS A 447 7.31 3.53 -24.38
C LYS A 447 8.15 2.54 -23.57
N LYS A 448 9.42 2.84 -23.32
CA LYS A 448 10.38 1.96 -22.63
C LYS A 448 10.86 2.54 -21.30
N ALA A 449 10.18 3.58 -20.79
CA ALA A 449 10.62 4.27 -19.57
C ALA A 449 10.69 3.34 -18.35
N PHE A 450 9.76 2.38 -18.25
CA PHE A 450 9.72 1.43 -17.15
C PHE A 450 9.04 0.12 -17.58
N THR A 451 9.56 -1.00 -17.09
CA THR A 451 9.02 -2.33 -17.39
C THR A 451 7.94 -2.68 -16.36
N PHE A 452 6.76 -3.04 -16.82
CA PHE A 452 5.64 -3.53 -15.99
C PHE A 452 5.11 -2.57 -14.91
N PRO A 453 4.79 -1.30 -15.23
CA PRO A 453 4.11 -0.43 -14.26
C PRO A 453 2.71 -0.96 -13.95
N LYS A 454 2.30 -0.89 -12.67
CA LYS A 454 0.94 -1.26 -12.26
C LYS A 454 -0.11 -0.34 -12.87
N SER A 455 -1.33 -0.85 -13.05
CA SER A 455 -2.47 0.00 -13.38
C SER A 455 -2.69 1.04 -12.27
N LEU A 456 -2.87 2.31 -12.66
CA LEU A 456 -3.25 3.39 -11.76
C LEU A 456 -4.49 3.01 -10.92
N TYR A 457 -5.47 2.38 -11.56
CA TYR A 457 -6.75 2.08 -10.94
C TYR A 457 -6.70 0.85 -10.04
N SER A 458 -5.94 -0.19 -10.37
CA SER A 458 -5.78 -1.32 -9.44
C SER A 458 -5.07 -0.89 -8.15
N THR A 459 -4.08 -0.02 -8.26
CA THR A 459 -3.38 0.56 -7.11
C THR A 459 -4.31 1.47 -6.30
N LYS A 460 -5.05 2.38 -6.98
CA LYS A 460 -6.05 3.25 -6.34
C LYS A 460 -7.11 2.46 -5.59
N ASP A 461 -7.72 1.48 -6.26
CA ASP A 461 -8.79 0.67 -5.69
C ASP A 461 -8.28 -0.15 -4.50
N SER A 462 -7.06 -0.72 -4.58
CA SER A 462 -6.45 -1.43 -3.45
C SER A 462 -6.26 -0.53 -2.23
N ILE A 463 -5.73 0.68 -2.40
CA ILE A 463 -5.52 1.63 -1.31
C ILE A 463 -6.87 2.15 -0.79
N ALA A 464 -7.81 2.46 -1.68
CA ALA A 464 -9.12 2.99 -1.32
C ALA A 464 -9.91 2.00 -0.46
N THR A 465 -9.80 0.68 -0.67
CA THR A 465 -10.45 -0.32 0.20
C THR A 465 -10.07 -0.19 1.67
N ILE A 466 -8.94 0.46 1.97
CA ILE A 466 -8.45 0.64 3.34
C ILE A 466 -8.68 2.07 3.85
N VAL A 467 -8.40 3.08 3.01
CA VAL A 467 -8.35 4.47 3.47
C VAL A 467 -9.50 5.36 2.97
N ALA A 468 -10.53 4.82 2.30
CA ALA A 468 -11.65 5.63 1.80
C ALA A 468 -12.29 6.46 2.92
N ASN A 469 -12.49 5.87 4.11
CA ASN A 469 -13.08 6.54 5.27
C ASN A 469 -12.07 7.39 6.08
N LYS A 470 -10.77 7.36 5.73
CA LYS A 470 -9.71 8.12 6.38
C LYS A 470 -9.06 9.09 5.40
N LYS A 471 -9.60 10.31 5.34
CA LYS A 471 -9.20 11.33 4.37
C LYS A 471 -7.84 11.99 4.64
N ASP A 472 -7.26 11.76 5.80
CA ASP A 472 -5.95 12.26 6.27
C ASP A 472 -4.92 11.12 6.46
N ALA A 473 -5.15 9.96 5.84
CA ALA A 473 -4.29 8.78 5.98
C ALA A 473 -2.87 9.03 5.48
N LEU A 474 -1.89 8.42 6.17
CA LEU A 474 -0.51 8.34 5.73
C LEU A 474 -0.27 7.00 5.00
N ILE A 475 0.10 7.09 3.74
CA ILE A 475 0.40 5.95 2.87
C ILE A 475 1.90 5.86 2.63
N LEU A 476 2.46 4.65 2.70
CA LEU A 476 3.87 4.37 2.41
C LEU A 476 3.97 3.32 1.31
N ASP A 477 4.85 3.58 0.33
CA ASP A 477 5.27 2.60 -0.65
C ASP A 477 6.80 2.58 -0.73
N PHE A 478 7.42 1.49 -0.29
CA PHE A 478 8.88 1.35 -0.30
C PHE A 478 9.43 0.45 -1.43
N PHE A 479 8.57 0.15 -2.40
CA PHE A 479 8.93 -0.39 -3.70
C PHE A 479 8.27 0.43 -4.81
N ALA A 480 8.39 1.76 -4.73
CA ALA A 480 7.58 2.70 -5.50
C ALA A 480 7.76 2.62 -7.03
N GLY A 481 8.90 2.11 -7.51
CA GLY A 481 9.18 1.88 -8.91
C GLY A 481 8.80 3.09 -9.79
N SER A 482 7.76 2.96 -10.60
CA SER A 482 7.29 4.04 -11.49
C SER A 482 6.47 5.15 -10.81
N GLY A 483 6.24 5.11 -9.49
CA GLY A 483 5.48 6.14 -8.76
C GLY A 483 3.95 6.05 -8.92
N THR A 484 3.42 4.88 -9.24
CA THR A 484 1.97 4.70 -9.43
C THR A 484 1.18 5.03 -8.18
N THR A 485 1.70 4.69 -7.00
CA THR A 485 1.04 4.88 -5.70
C THR A 485 0.77 6.34 -5.39
N LEU A 486 1.72 7.25 -5.60
CA LEU A 486 1.49 8.68 -5.37
C LEU A 486 0.43 9.25 -6.33
N HIS A 487 0.49 8.85 -7.60
CA HIS A 487 -0.52 9.24 -8.59
C HIS A 487 -1.92 8.74 -8.18
N ALA A 488 -2.03 7.50 -7.67
CA ALA A 488 -3.27 6.91 -7.17
C ALA A 488 -3.81 7.66 -5.94
N VAL A 489 -2.95 8.05 -5.00
CA VAL A 489 -3.32 8.82 -3.80
C VAL A 489 -3.81 10.22 -4.19
N ASN A 490 -3.15 10.88 -5.14
CA ASN A 490 -3.60 12.18 -5.65
C ASN A 490 -4.97 12.09 -6.31
N LEU A 491 -5.21 11.04 -7.12
CA LEU A 491 -6.52 10.82 -7.73
C LEU A 491 -7.60 10.59 -6.67
N LEU A 492 -7.32 9.76 -5.66
CA LEU A 492 -8.25 9.51 -4.56
C LEU A 492 -8.56 10.79 -3.75
N ASN A 493 -7.55 11.62 -3.49
CA ASN A 493 -7.74 12.92 -2.83
C ASN A 493 -8.60 13.87 -3.68
N ALA A 494 -8.42 13.86 -5.01
CA ALA A 494 -9.22 14.69 -5.91
C ALA A 494 -10.68 14.22 -5.97
N GLU A 495 -10.94 12.90 -5.94
CA GLU A 495 -12.29 12.32 -5.99
C GLU A 495 -13.11 12.64 -4.73
N ASP A 496 -12.50 12.63 -3.54
CA ASP A 496 -13.23 12.77 -2.28
C ASP A 496 -12.83 13.97 -1.42
N SER A 497 -12.03 14.90 -1.96
CA SER A 497 -11.46 16.05 -1.26
C SER A 497 -10.63 15.64 -0.02
N GLY A 498 -9.92 14.53 -0.12
CA GLY A 498 -9.02 14.03 0.92
C GLY A 498 -7.71 14.82 0.99
N LYS A 499 -7.04 14.68 2.12
CA LYS A 499 -5.71 15.25 2.41
C LYS A 499 -4.70 14.15 2.77
N ARG A 500 -4.81 12.98 2.11
CA ARG A 500 -3.91 11.84 2.36
C ARG A 500 -2.51 12.18 1.89
N GLN A 501 -1.53 11.80 2.70
CA GLN A 501 -0.11 11.97 2.41
C GLN A 501 0.49 10.66 1.90
N CYS A 502 1.41 10.75 0.93
CA CYS A 502 2.12 9.60 0.37
C CYS A 502 3.63 9.78 0.52
N ILE A 503 4.29 8.75 1.03
CA ILE A 503 5.75 8.62 1.08
C ILE A 503 6.15 7.50 0.15
N LEU A 504 6.95 7.82 -0.86
CA LEU A 504 7.52 6.86 -1.80
C LEU A 504 9.00 6.64 -1.50
N VAL A 505 9.45 5.39 -1.55
CA VAL A 505 10.87 5.05 -1.53
C VAL A 505 11.18 4.20 -2.75
N THR A 506 12.20 4.58 -3.50
CA THR A 506 12.72 3.81 -4.62
C THR A 506 14.22 3.98 -4.74
N ASN A 507 14.92 2.94 -5.20
CA ASN A 507 16.31 3.07 -5.59
C ASN A 507 16.42 3.88 -6.90
N ASN A 508 17.64 4.19 -7.30
CA ASN A 508 17.93 4.88 -8.56
C ASN A 508 18.69 3.95 -9.50
N GLU A 509 18.17 2.75 -9.68
CA GLU A 509 18.79 1.75 -10.56
C GLU A 509 18.70 2.17 -12.02
N VAL A 510 19.80 1.99 -12.75
CA VAL A 510 19.92 2.22 -14.18
C VAL A 510 19.82 0.87 -14.90
N SER A 511 19.15 0.81 -16.04
CA SER A 511 19.02 -0.41 -16.84
C SER A 511 20.37 -0.96 -17.31
N ASP A 512 20.44 -2.27 -17.59
CA ASP A 512 21.68 -2.92 -18.05
C ASP A 512 22.26 -2.29 -19.33
N ASP A 513 21.41 -1.93 -20.28
CA ASP A 513 21.84 -1.35 -21.55
C ASP A 513 22.40 0.07 -21.37
N GLU A 514 21.72 0.89 -20.56
CA GLU A 514 22.16 2.23 -20.22
C GLU A 514 23.43 2.21 -19.36
N SER A 515 23.51 1.30 -18.39
CA SER A 515 24.68 1.08 -17.54
C SER A 515 25.93 0.76 -18.37
N LYS A 516 25.83 -0.15 -19.35
CA LYS A 516 26.92 -0.46 -20.28
C LYS A 516 27.29 0.74 -21.14
N ALA A 517 26.30 1.48 -21.64
CA ALA A 517 26.54 2.67 -22.46
C ALA A 517 27.20 3.80 -21.66
N LEU A 518 26.83 3.99 -20.38
CA LEU A 518 27.45 4.97 -19.49
C LEU A 518 28.89 4.57 -19.13
N THR A 519 29.11 3.31 -18.76
CA THR A 519 30.47 2.80 -18.47
C THR A 519 31.40 2.93 -19.66
N ALA A 520 30.91 2.67 -20.88
CA ALA A 520 31.71 2.87 -22.10
C ALA A 520 32.11 4.35 -22.34
N LYS A 521 31.35 5.30 -21.76
CA LYS A 521 31.66 6.74 -21.77
C LYS A 521 32.48 7.20 -20.56
N GLY A 522 32.84 6.28 -19.65
CA GLY A 522 33.60 6.57 -18.44
C GLY A 522 32.82 7.04 -17.25
N PHE A 523 31.45 6.97 -17.28
CA PHE A 523 30.60 7.31 -16.15
C PHE A 523 30.37 6.08 -15.26
N MET A 524 30.33 6.30 -13.95
CA MET A 524 30.21 5.29 -12.92
C MET A 524 29.01 5.57 -12.00
N PRO A 525 28.50 4.58 -11.25
CA PRO A 525 27.50 4.80 -10.20
C PRO A 525 27.90 5.93 -9.25
N GLY A 526 26.96 6.85 -8.98
CA GLY A 526 27.19 8.05 -8.17
C GLY A 526 27.61 9.29 -8.97
N ASP A 527 27.98 9.16 -10.24
CA ASP A 527 28.25 10.31 -11.11
C ASP A 527 26.93 10.95 -11.59
N ALA A 528 26.93 12.26 -11.79
CA ALA A 528 25.71 13.00 -12.14
C ALA A 528 25.04 12.47 -13.42
N GLU A 529 25.82 12.09 -14.43
CA GLU A 529 25.29 11.56 -15.69
C GLU A 529 24.69 10.15 -15.53
N TRP A 530 25.23 9.35 -14.60
CA TRP A 530 24.67 8.07 -14.23
C TRP A 530 23.33 8.23 -13.50
N GLU A 531 23.33 9.07 -12.47
CA GLU A 531 22.17 9.30 -11.61
C GLU A 531 20.95 9.83 -12.37
N LYS A 532 21.14 10.61 -13.43
CA LYS A 532 20.05 11.16 -14.26
C LYS A 532 19.21 10.09 -14.96
N LEU A 533 19.78 8.91 -15.26
CA LEU A 533 19.09 7.83 -15.97
C LEU A 533 18.49 6.79 -15.04
N GLY A 534 18.67 6.92 -13.74
CA GLY A 534 18.10 5.99 -12.78
C GLY A 534 16.58 6.17 -12.57
N ILE A 535 15.92 5.13 -12.11
CA ILE A 535 14.45 5.05 -11.98
C ILE A 535 13.87 6.23 -11.22
N ALA A 536 14.47 6.63 -10.09
CA ALA A 536 13.96 7.73 -9.27
C ALA A 536 13.94 9.05 -10.04
N ASN A 537 15.03 9.36 -10.74
CA ASN A 537 15.23 10.62 -11.46
C ASN A 537 14.55 10.64 -12.83
N TYR A 538 14.55 9.51 -13.54
CA TYR A 538 14.10 9.44 -14.93
C TYR A 538 12.62 9.05 -15.08
N VAL A 539 12.05 8.36 -14.09
CA VAL A 539 10.68 7.83 -14.17
C VAL A 539 9.80 8.35 -13.04
N THR A 540 10.17 8.07 -11.78
CA THR A 540 9.28 8.29 -10.62
C THR A 540 9.00 9.76 -10.38
N TRP A 541 10.05 10.58 -10.33
CA TRP A 541 9.91 12.01 -10.12
C TRP A 541 9.26 12.74 -11.31
N PRO A 542 9.67 12.51 -12.57
CA PRO A 542 8.99 13.11 -13.72
C PRO A 542 7.50 12.74 -13.79
N ARG A 543 7.13 11.47 -13.56
CA ARG A 543 5.72 11.08 -13.48
C ARG A 543 4.97 11.87 -12.41
N THR A 544 5.57 12.03 -11.23
CA THR A 544 4.98 12.79 -10.13
C THR A 544 4.70 14.23 -10.55
N VAL A 545 5.72 14.92 -11.09
CA VAL A 545 5.60 16.33 -11.54
C VAL A 545 4.57 16.47 -12.67
N CYS A 546 4.63 15.59 -13.68
CA CYS A 546 3.72 15.62 -14.82
C CYS A 546 2.26 15.39 -14.38
N SER A 547 2.00 14.42 -13.52
CA SER A 547 0.64 14.13 -13.04
C SER A 547 0.08 15.29 -12.21
N ILE A 548 0.90 15.89 -11.32
CA ILE A 548 0.49 17.06 -10.53
C ILE A 548 0.20 18.26 -11.43
N ASN A 549 0.99 18.46 -12.49
CA ASN A 549 0.79 19.57 -13.42
C ASN A 549 -0.30 19.34 -14.46
N GLY A 550 -0.76 18.11 -14.65
CA GLY A 550 -1.69 17.76 -15.72
C GLY A 550 -1.08 17.83 -17.13
N LYS A 551 0.27 17.71 -17.21
CA LYS A 551 1.05 17.84 -18.45
C LYS A 551 1.98 16.66 -18.63
N ASP A 552 2.31 16.32 -19.85
CA ASP A 552 3.36 15.37 -20.16
C ASP A 552 4.78 15.98 -19.97
N ILE A 553 5.81 15.16 -20.17
CA ILE A 553 7.22 15.59 -19.97
C ILE A 553 7.67 16.68 -20.94
N ILE A 554 7.01 16.85 -22.08
CA ILE A 554 7.30 17.91 -23.05
C ILE A 554 6.45 19.17 -22.85
N GLY A 555 5.54 19.16 -21.83
CA GLY A 555 4.74 20.32 -21.44
C GLY A 555 3.37 20.42 -22.09
N GLU A 556 2.94 19.42 -22.89
CA GLU A 556 1.60 19.37 -23.46
C GLU A 556 0.57 18.86 -22.41
N ASN A 557 -0.66 19.37 -22.52
CA ASN A 557 -1.75 18.95 -21.62
C ASN A 557 -2.09 17.46 -21.82
N LEU A 558 -2.22 16.72 -20.72
CA LEU A 558 -2.71 15.35 -20.74
C LEU A 558 -4.16 15.31 -21.24
N LYS A 559 -4.50 14.30 -22.06
CA LYS A 559 -5.80 14.21 -22.72
C LYS A 559 -6.73 13.24 -22.00
N GLY A 560 -8.04 13.58 -21.98
CA GLY A 560 -9.09 12.74 -21.43
C GLY A 560 -9.30 12.92 -19.92
N ASN A 561 -10.25 12.16 -19.40
CA ASN A 561 -10.60 12.15 -17.98
C ASN A 561 -10.07 10.89 -17.30
N TYR A 562 -9.89 10.94 -15.98
CA TYR A 562 -9.67 9.74 -15.18
C TYR A 562 -10.94 8.87 -15.22
N ILE A 563 -10.76 7.54 -15.38
CA ILE A 563 -11.89 6.61 -15.50
C ILE A 563 -12.70 6.56 -14.22
N GLY A 564 -14.01 6.60 -14.38
CA GLY A 564 -14.96 6.59 -13.26
C GLY A 564 -15.08 7.94 -12.56
N SER A 565 -14.52 9.01 -13.15
CA SER A 565 -14.65 10.37 -12.63
C SER A 565 -14.77 11.39 -13.77
N ASP A 566 -15.32 12.57 -13.47
CA ASP A 566 -15.38 13.72 -14.39
C ASP A 566 -14.11 14.59 -14.31
N ILE A 567 -13.03 14.11 -13.67
CA ILE A 567 -11.79 14.85 -13.46
C ILE A 567 -10.94 14.79 -14.73
N PRO A 568 -10.71 15.94 -15.43
CA PRO A 568 -9.82 15.98 -16.58
C PRO A 568 -8.36 15.77 -16.15
N MET A 569 -7.63 14.93 -16.88
CA MET A 569 -6.21 14.73 -16.58
C MET A 569 -5.37 16.00 -16.74
N ALA A 570 -5.81 16.91 -17.61
CA ALA A 570 -5.15 18.20 -17.87
C ALA A 570 -5.22 19.18 -16.66
N ASP A 571 -6.19 19.03 -15.77
CA ASP A 571 -6.30 19.90 -14.59
C ASP A 571 -5.19 19.62 -13.55
N GLY A 572 -4.59 18.41 -13.61
CA GLY A 572 -3.62 17.95 -12.66
C GLY A 572 -4.21 17.84 -11.25
N PHE A 573 -3.36 17.97 -10.22
CA PHE A 573 -3.76 17.82 -8.82
C PHE A 573 -3.33 19.03 -7.99
N LYS A 574 -4.16 19.42 -7.00
CA LYS A 574 -3.78 20.35 -5.95
C LYS A 574 -2.94 19.60 -4.90
N ALA A 575 -1.68 19.40 -5.18
CA ALA A 575 -0.78 18.62 -4.35
C ALA A 575 0.63 19.19 -4.39
N ASN A 576 1.37 18.99 -3.29
CA ASN A 576 2.77 19.36 -3.15
C ASN A 576 3.61 18.09 -3.00
N ALA A 577 4.81 18.06 -3.55
CA ALA A 577 5.73 16.95 -3.41
C ALA A 577 7.19 17.42 -3.32
N VAL A 578 7.99 16.72 -2.54
CA VAL A 578 9.44 16.96 -2.42
C VAL A 578 10.19 15.67 -2.74
N PHE A 579 11.24 15.81 -3.53
CA PHE A 579 12.14 14.74 -3.89
C PHE A 579 13.43 14.85 -3.07
N PHE A 580 13.71 13.80 -2.30
CA PHE A 580 14.90 13.68 -1.48
C PHE A 580 15.81 12.56 -1.98
N LYS A 581 17.11 12.74 -1.79
CA LYS A 581 18.11 11.66 -1.84
C LYS A 581 18.56 11.37 -0.40
N LEU A 582 18.58 10.11 -0.03
CA LEU A 582 19.20 9.66 1.22
C LEU A 582 20.72 9.67 1.03
N GLY A 583 21.40 10.48 1.80
CA GLY A 583 22.84 10.54 1.89
C GLY A 583 23.33 10.09 3.28
N PHE A 584 24.64 9.98 3.43
CA PHE A 584 25.27 9.58 4.69
C PHE A 584 26.32 10.60 5.13
N LEU A 585 26.28 11.00 6.39
CA LEU A 585 27.18 11.97 6.96
C LEU A 585 28.49 11.30 7.46
N ASP A 586 29.60 12.01 7.32
CA ASP A 586 30.85 11.58 7.91
C ASP A 586 30.84 11.81 9.43
N LYS A 587 31.10 10.74 10.22
CA LYS A 587 31.07 10.76 11.69
C LYS A 587 31.89 11.90 12.29
N THR A 588 33.07 12.20 11.74
CA THR A 588 33.97 13.27 12.26
C THR A 588 33.40 14.66 12.05
N SER A 589 32.74 14.90 10.91
CA SER A 589 32.14 16.21 10.58
C SER A 589 30.94 16.51 11.45
N VAL A 590 30.25 15.49 11.93
CA VAL A 590 29.06 15.63 12.74
C VAL A 590 29.40 15.89 14.20
N GLN A 591 30.42 15.21 14.75
CA GLN A 591 30.90 15.45 16.12
C GLN A 591 31.35 16.90 16.35
N LEU A 592 31.64 17.64 15.27
CA LEU A 592 32.00 19.06 15.32
C LEU A 592 30.79 20.03 15.30
N GLY A 593 29.53 19.52 15.35
CA GLY A 593 28.30 20.32 15.44
C GLY A 593 27.98 21.12 14.16
N ARG A 594 28.71 20.89 13.07
CA ARG A 594 28.61 21.70 11.83
C ARG A 594 27.46 21.32 10.92
N GLN A 595 26.68 20.26 11.23
CA GLN A 595 25.71 19.68 10.28
C GLN A 595 24.26 19.64 10.77
N PHE A 596 23.89 20.45 11.76
CA PHE A 596 22.47 20.58 12.18
C PHE A 596 21.55 20.96 11.01
N LYS A 597 22.07 21.72 10.05
CA LYS A 597 21.35 22.10 8.83
C LYS A 597 20.77 20.90 8.07
N GLU A 598 21.51 19.82 8.02
CA GLU A 598 21.13 18.59 7.29
C GLU A 598 20.00 17.83 7.97
N LEU A 599 19.68 18.16 9.23
CA LEU A 599 18.58 17.55 9.97
C LEU A 599 17.23 18.24 9.72
N LEU A 600 17.20 19.47 9.23
CA LEU A 600 15.96 20.23 9.05
C LEU A 600 14.90 19.48 8.21
N PRO A 601 15.22 18.83 7.08
CA PRO A 601 14.24 18.04 6.34
C PRO A 601 13.66 16.87 7.14
N LEU A 602 14.48 16.24 8.01
CA LEU A 602 14.01 15.17 8.89
C LEU A 602 13.07 15.68 9.97
N LEU A 603 13.40 16.81 10.58
CA LEU A 603 12.55 17.46 11.59
C LEU A 603 11.24 17.94 10.98
N TRP A 604 11.30 18.51 9.77
CA TRP A 604 10.14 18.91 8.99
C TRP A 604 9.19 17.73 8.71
N LEU A 605 9.72 16.60 8.21
CA LEU A 605 8.91 15.37 8.01
C LEU A 605 8.34 14.87 9.33
N LYS A 606 9.12 14.88 10.43
CA LYS A 606 8.66 14.48 11.76
C LYS A 606 7.54 15.34 12.29
N ALA A 607 7.54 16.65 11.94
CA ALA A 607 6.50 17.62 12.28
C ALA A 607 5.23 17.47 11.41
N GLY A 608 5.28 16.69 10.31
CA GLY A 608 4.14 16.41 9.45
C GLY A 608 4.30 16.83 7.98
N GLY A 609 5.44 17.44 7.60
CA GLY A 609 5.72 17.83 6.21
C GLY A 609 4.85 19.00 5.71
N TRP A 610 4.53 19.95 6.60
CA TRP A 610 3.68 21.11 6.29
C TRP A 610 4.45 22.25 5.62
N GLY A 611 3.81 22.91 4.68
CA GLY A 611 4.43 24.02 3.94
C GLY A 611 5.62 23.58 3.07
N LYS A 612 6.45 24.53 2.69
CA LYS A 612 7.69 24.26 1.93
C LYS A 612 8.76 23.68 2.84
N CYS A 613 9.49 22.67 2.35
CA CYS A 613 10.61 22.12 3.10
C CYS A 613 11.64 23.24 3.39
N PRO A 614 12.03 23.43 4.67
CA PRO A 614 12.95 24.50 5.02
C PRO A 614 14.34 24.31 4.38
N ASP A 615 14.85 25.37 3.77
CA ASP A 615 16.20 25.37 3.20
C ASP A 615 17.26 25.55 4.31
N SER A 616 18.46 25.10 4.06
CA SER A 616 19.64 25.31 4.92
C SER A 616 19.97 26.80 5.13
N GLU A 617 19.53 27.68 4.24
CA GLU A 617 19.69 29.13 4.36
C GLU A 617 18.88 29.73 5.54
N VAL A 618 17.76 29.11 5.93
CA VAL A 618 16.95 29.53 7.08
C VAL A 618 17.76 29.52 8.40
N VAL A 619 18.72 28.59 8.51
CA VAL A 619 19.65 28.54 9.65
C VAL A 619 20.69 29.63 9.58
N SER A 620 21.00 30.14 8.37
CA SER A 620 22.02 31.17 8.15
C SER A 620 21.53 32.58 8.47
N THR A 621 20.24 32.88 8.30
CA THR A 621 19.64 34.19 8.56
C THR A 621 19.55 34.52 10.06
N GLY A 622 19.60 33.54 10.97
CA GLY A 622 19.69 33.72 12.43
C GLY A 622 21.12 33.71 12.96
N SER A 623 22.14 33.57 12.10
CA SER A 623 23.53 33.44 12.52
C SER A 623 24.12 34.79 12.92
N THR A 624 24.57 34.91 14.15
CA THR A 624 25.53 35.92 14.57
C THR A 624 26.85 35.73 13.81
N THR A 625 27.50 36.83 13.45
CA THR A 625 28.81 36.91 12.80
C THR A 625 29.77 35.81 13.32
N GLY A 626 30.04 34.78 12.50
CA GLY A 626 31.01 33.75 12.86
C GLY A 626 30.63 32.28 12.54
N GLY A 627 29.49 32.00 11.90
CA GLY A 627 29.13 30.63 11.49
C GLY A 627 28.64 29.73 12.63
N GLN A 628 28.30 30.27 13.79
CA GLN A 628 27.66 29.55 14.89
C GLN A 628 26.16 29.29 14.61
N LEU A 629 25.66 28.15 15.05
CA LEU A 629 24.24 27.82 15.00
C LEU A 629 23.42 28.83 15.82
N PRO A 630 22.22 29.25 15.36
CA PRO A 630 21.33 30.05 16.16
C PRO A 630 20.89 29.28 17.42
N PRO A 631 20.60 29.96 18.53
CA PRO A 631 20.22 29.28 19.77
C PRO A 631 18.86 28.57 19.66
N TYR A 632 18.00 29.02 18.77
CA TYR A 632 16.71 28.39 18.43
C TYR A 632 16.28 28.80 17.02
N ILE A 633 15.33 28.03 16.46
CA ILE A 633 14.71 28.24 15.14
C ILE A 633 13.19 28.18 15.34
N ILE A 634 12.44 29.11 14.73
CA ILE A 634 10.97 29.13 14.76
C ILE A 634 10.47 29.22 13.33
N LEU A 635 9.67 28.24 12.92
CA LEU A 635 9.14 28.10 11.56
C LEU A 635 7.60 27.96 11.59
N PRO A 636 6.86 29.06 11.66
CA PRO A 636 5.40 29.04 11.74
C PRO A 636 4.76 28.41 10.49
N GLU A 637 5.29 28.68 9.31
CA GLU A 637 4.80 28.13 8.04
C GLU A 637 4.96 26.59 7.96
N ASN A 638 5.87 26.04 8.76
CA ASN A 638 6.12 24.60 8.85
C ASN A 638 5.58 23.97 10.13
N HIS A 639 4.91 24.76 10.97
CA HIS A 639 4.29 24.37 12.24
C HIS A 639 5.25 23.77 13.26
N PHE A 640 6.55 24.09 13.21
CA PHE A 640 7.49 23.61 14.22
C PHE A 640 8.54 24.63 14.64
N ALA A 641 9.12 24.40 15.81
CA ALA A 641 10.24 25.16 16.33
C ALA A 641 11.30 24.23 16.95
N VAL A 642 12.55 24.68 16.98
CA VAL A 642 13.69 23.93 17.51
C VAL A 642 14.44 24.79 18.52
N LEU A 643 14.62 24.29 19.75
CA LEU A 643 15.54 24.85 20.72
C LEU A 643 16.88 24.14 20.63
N ILE A 644 17.94 24.84 20.29
CA ILE A 644 19.29 24.30 20.12
C ILE A 644 20.14 24.49 21.39
N ASP A 645 20.04 25.66 22.04
CA ASP A 645 20.73 25.94 23.30
C ASP A 645 19.71 26.20 24.43
N GLU A 646 19.73 25.31 25.43
CA GLU A 646 18.83 25.37 26.62
C GLU A 646 18.88 26.70 27.37
N LYS A 647 19.98 27.44 27.31
CA LYS A 647 20.15 28.73 27.96
C LYS A 647 19.14 29.78 27.46
N PHE A 648 18.67 29.61 26.26
CA PHE A 648 17.70 30.52 25.62
C PHE A 648 16.25 30.04 25.74
N PHE A 649 15.99 29.06 26.62
CA PHE A 649 14.64 28.50 26.77
C PHE A 649 13.56 29.54 27.08
N SER A 650 13.82 30.49 27.97
CA SER A 650 12.82 31.52 28.35
C SER A 650 12.39 32.42 27.18
N GLU A 651 13.35 32.77 26.30
CA GLU A 651 13.06 33.54 25.10
C GLU A 651 12.31 32.67 24.06
N PHE A 652 12.75 31.42 23.88
CA PHE A 652 12.11 30.44 23.01
C PHE A 652 10.66 30.20 23.45
N GLU A 653 10.41 29.93 24.73
CA GLU A 653 9.09 29.72 25.30
C GLU A 653 8.15 30.91 25.04
N THR A 654 8.63 32.14 25.28
CA THR A 654 7.85 33.36 25.03
C THR A 654 7.41 33.44 23.56
N LYS A 655 8.31 33.20 22.63
CA LYS A 655 8.03 33.26 21.19
C LYS A 655 7.12 32.13 20.72
N VAL A 656 7.38 30.90 21.15
CA VAL A 656 6.56 29.72 20.76
C VAL A 656 5.14 29.87 21.30
N ASN A 657 4.98 30.29 22.54
CA ASN A 657 3.64 30.44 23.13
C ASN A 657 2.85 31.64 22.56
N ALA A 658 3.53 32.62 21.98
CA ALA A 658 2.90 33.71 21.25
C ALA A 658 2.45 33.34 19.85
N GLU A 659 3.05 32.28 19.27
CA GLU A 659 2.83 31.85 17.89
C GLU A 659 1.88 30.63 17.84
N LYS A 660 0.61 30.82 17.45
CA LYS A 660 -0.43 29.78 17.42
C LYS A 660 -0.19 28.72 16.36
N GLU A 661 0.58 29.05 15.36
CA GLU A 661 0.87 28.13 14.24
C GLU A 661 1.97 27.11 14.58
N ILE A 662 2.63 27.21 15.74
CA ILE A 662 3.60 26.22 16.17
C ILE A 662 2.89 25.06 16.88
N TRP A 663 2.92 23.88 16.25
CA TRP A 663 2.29 22.66 16.78
C TRP A 663 3.29 21.66 17.35
N THR A 664 4.53 21.74 16.91
CA THR A 664 5.58 20.77 17.27
C THR A 664 6.85 21.51 17.72
N THR A 665 7.46 21.05 18.79
CA THR A 665 8.77 21.54 19.20
C THR A 665 9.79 20.42 19.31
N PHE A 666 11.04 20.75 18.97
CA PHE A 666 12.20 19.90 19.16
C PHE A 666 13.15 20.59 20.13
N ILE A 667 13.52 19.90 21.22
CA ILE A 667 14.36 20.47 22.27
C ILE A 667 15.64 19.66 22.39
N VAL A 668 16.76 20.31 22.14
CA VAL A 668 18.07 19.69 22.26
C VAL A 668 18.53 19.72 23.71
N THR A 669 18.48 18.56 24.35
CA THR A 669 18.94 18.37 25.73
C THR A 669 19.25 16.90 25.99
N ASP A 670 20.33 16.64 26.77
CA ASP A 670 20.68 15.30 27.24
C ASP A 670 20.00 14.98 28.57
N PHE A 671 19.29 15.96 29.16
CA PHE A 671 18.70 15.88 30.48
C PHE A 671 17.17 15.65 30.43
N GLU A 672 16.73 14.42 30.60
CA GLU A 672 15.31 14.03 30.50
C GLU A 672 14.38 14.81 31.45
N LYS A 673 14.82 15.08 32.69
CA LYS A 673 14.03 15.86 33.64
C LYS A 673 13.90 17.30 33.19
N GLY A 674 14.95 17.87 32.62
CA GLY A 674 14.95 19.22 32.03
C GLY A 674 13.97 19.29 30.85
N PHE A 675 14.02 18.30 29.95
CA PHE A 675 13.06 18.19 28.85
C PHE A 675 11.61 18.16 29.36
N LYS A 676 11.29 17.30 30.33
CA LYS A 676 9.94 17.21 30.91
C LYS A 676 9.50 18.52 31.61
N SER A 677 10.44 19.28 32.19
CA SER A 677 10.14 20.56 32.78
C SER A 677 9.82 21.64 31.74
N MET A 678 10.67 21.76 30.72
CA MET A 678 10.50 22.70 29.62
C MET A 678 9.23 22.48 28.83
N THR A 679 8.88 21.22 28.53
CA THR A 679 7.68 20.89 27.72
C THR A 679 6.36 21.20 28.42
N LYS A 680 6.32 21.26 29.77
CA LYS A 680 5.10 21.60 30.54
C LYS A 680 4.62 23.02 30.34
N SER A 681 5.51 23.94 30.04
CA SER A 681 5.19 25.36 29.89
C SER A 681 4.96 25.78 28.42
N LEU A 682 5.22 24.90 27.49
CA LEU A 682 4.98 25.11 26.04
C LEU A 682 3.54 24.77 25.64
N ASN A 683 2.88 25.71 24.97
CA ASN A 683 1.51 25.53 24.47
C ASN A 683 1.50 24.90 23.06
N VAL A 684 2.01 23.68 22.91
CA VAL A 684 2.13 22.97 21.64
C VAL A 684 1.49 21.58 21.70
N LYS A 685 1.13 21.02 20.55
CA LYS A 685 0.51 19.68 20.47
C LYS A 685 1.50 18.55 20.79
N LYS A 686 2.78 18.71 20.40
CA LYS A 686 3.82 17.67 20.55
C LYS A 686 5.18 18.29 20.83
N SER A 687 5.98 17.61 21.65
CA SER A 687 7.38 17.96 21.88
C SER A 687 8.25 16.72 21.78
N TYR A 688 9.40 16.84 21.13
CA TYR A 688 10.38 15.77 20.96
C TYR A 688 11.71 16.19 21.54
N GLN A 689 12.33 15.28 22.31
CA GLN A 689 13.69 15.44 22.77
C GLN A 689 14.67 15.10 21.64
N LEU A 690 15.69 15.92 21.46
CA LEU A 690 16.87 15.62 20.65
C LEU A 690 18.07 15.61 21.58
N TYR A 691 18.92 14.60 21.47
CA TYR A 691 20.18 14.56 22.20
C TYR A 691 21.20 15.47 21.53
N ARG A 692 22.19 15.98 22.27
CA ARG A 692 23.25 16.85 21.72
C ARG A 692 24.12 16.13 20.71
N ASP A 693 24.34 14.83 20.87
CA ASP A 693 24.81 13.99 19.80
C ASP A 693 23.64 13.65 18.86
N TYR A 694 23.33 14.61 18.00
CA TYR A 694 22.19 14.54 17.06
C TYR A 694 22.19 13.27 16.21
N LEU A 695 23.35 12.69 16.01
CA LEU A 695 23.51 11.51 15.18
C LEU A 695 23.06 10.25 15.84
N ASP A 696 23.22 10.14 17.15
CA ASP A 696 22.74 8.95 17.85
C ASP A 696 21.21 8.80 17.75
N ASN A 697 20.48 9.92 17.51
CA ASN A 697 19.04 9.86 17.24
C ASN A 697 18.69 9.23 15.89
N PHE A 698 19.57 9.39 14.89
CA PHE A 698 19.30 8.97 13.50
C PHE A 698 20.21 7.83 13.05
N ARG A 699 20.97 7.24 13.97
CA ARG A 699 21.87 6.14 13.67
C ARG A 699 21.10 4.90 13.18
N ILE A 700 21.44 4.42 11.98
CA ILE A 700 20.89 3.21 11.37
C ILE A 700 21.98 2.17 11.10
N ASN A 701 21.62 1.03 10.51
CA ASN A 701 22.49 -0.11 10.22
C ASN A 701 23.16 -0.71 11.47
N THR A 702 22.61 -0.46 12.65
CA THR A 702 23.02 -1.13 13.88
C THR A 702 22.15 -2.36 14.12
N GLU A 703 22.75 -3.47 14.54
CA GLU A 703 21.99 -4.61 15.02
C GLU A 703 21.17 -4.15 16.24
N ARG A 704 19.90 -3.85 16.01
CA ARG A 704 18.92 -3.81 17.09
C ARG A 704 18.23 -5.18 17.09
N ASN A 705 18.58 -6.01 18.07
CA ASN A 705 17.89 -7.25 18.42
C ASN A 705 16.43 -6.95 18.79
#